data_71748e0867bca76b80bc16a25757f2db
#
_entry.id   71748e0867bca76b80bc16a25757f2db
#
_cell.length_a   1.000
_cell.length_b   1.000
_cell.length_c   1.000
_cell.angle_alpha   90.00
_cell.angle_beta   90.00
_cell.angle_gamma   90.00
#
_symmetry.space_group_name_H-M   'P 1'
#
loop_
_entity.id
_entity.type
_entity.pdbx_description
1 polymer ?
#
loop_
_entity_poly.entity_id
_entity_poly.type
_entity_poly.pdbx_seq_one_letter_code
_entity_poly.pdbx_strand_id
1 'polypeptide(L)'
;MISTFSNDPKNVLIIDRGRMLLLLETSLQVKAFRFSRQAALAWLSSFPGDLEVEHYYAKALINEDRSSQAKQILEKILKIDPLFLEANQTLLRLVTGTDKKVGLKVSGVIQALGGSPAYATEFPEWGHRLLVVRQSIKDQNYAAALSLLSAELGMNDHPELVDILHLEITQHIEDIQSMLNLSRLYHMRWPDCVQISQFLAKAWMDSGNEDEAVKLLHLCAAKDVNGQVPKRMWGENHPYKRIYPSRLEITADFVIPAEVAGKLGLNQLSPGEVSEKIDSPAHTAQIRSFDNYLLVPAQKEDYPVHPKVLPHVSKTKDASLNDVQKEFDKLADKIKQPALTHLDDRFPAYVILTTRTGLEAQFGIQSAQVILKELKKLAKVIEDKKHWSSILFIPDDLETCGRYGITPVSAIDPWMIKLALVDLDKNLQNSGERIGTVLIVGSEAVVPFHKLPNPTDDNDAEVPSDNPYGSLDANYFIADWPVGRLPGEDGSDAGLLLTQVRNTILYHENDTRSNSIFSQVMSAIMFWNKPWIMRFNNLGYTASIWRRSSLAVFRPVGEARNLYLSPESSQTSFKVSKLASAPLAYFNLHGIEDGSEWYGQRDPIEKVPGPDFPVALSPADLRKNPAVPGIVFSEACYGGHIFGKNESQSIALTLMGMGVQGLIASTTVAYGSVSTPMIGADLLGYLIIKNLKVGLAIGPAFSRAKVEFVREMNRRQGYLDGEDQKTLISFVLYGDPLVSYDHQGAKNKTYSRDSLRPVVKTISDRTEIVSDTYTGAPKMITQAKELVKEYLPGIEYAEVRITQQQVRQGKSFSTGSDGKKYQHPDRVVVSFSKQFRQSEKTHRQYARVTMDKQGKVIKLAVSR
;
A
#
# COMPACT_ATOMS: atom_id res chain seq x y z
N MET A 1 -19.86 11.45 31.82
CA MET A 1 -20.87 11.27 30.78
C MET A 1 -20.13 11.33 29.45
N ILE A 2 -19.97 10.22 28.79
CA ILE A 2 -19.35 10.13 27.48
C ILE A 2 -20.45 10.47 26.49
N SER A 3 -20.38 11.62 25.83
CA SER A 3 -21.26 11.89 24.70
C SER A 3 -20.84 10.96 23.57
N THR A 4 -21.58 9.88 23.41
CA THR A 4 -21.54 9.04 22.23
C THR A 4 -21.94 9.92 21.06
N PHE A 5 -20.97 10.24 20.18
CA PHE A 5 -21.27 10.82 18.89
C PHE A 5 -22.19 9.84 18.15
N SER A 6 -23.41 10.24 17.94
CA SER A 6 -24.45 9.48 17.27
C SER A 6 -24.00 9.20 15.82
N ASN A 7 -24.28 8.00 15.33
CA ASN A 7 -24.08 7.57 13.93
C ASN A 7 -25.01 8.28 12.94
N ASP A 8 -25.33 9.56 13.17
CA ASP A 8 -26.10 10.36 12.23
C ASP A 8 -25.17 10.82 11.10
N PRO A 9 -25.45 10.45 9.83
CA PRO A 9 -24.60 10.79 8.69
C PRO A 9 -24.44 12.30 8.44
N LYS A 10 -25.12 13.15 9.19
CA LYS A 10 -24.99 14.62 9.13
C LYS A 10 -23.85 15.17 9.98
N ASN A 11 -23.19 14.37 10.82
CA ASN A 11 -22.23 14.83 11.84
C ASN A 11 -20.82 14.26 11.65
N VAL A 12 -20.30 14.28 10.43
CA VAL A 12 -18.93 13.84 10.13
C VAL A 12 -17.97 15.00 10.34
N LEU A 13 -17.05 14.87 11.31
CA LEU A 13 -16.01 15.86 11.56
C LEU A 13 -14.91 15.75 10.51
N ILE A 14 -14.81 16.76 9.63
CA ILE A 14 -13.70 16.90 8.69
C ILE A 14 -12.60 17.71 9.37
N ILE A 15 -11.40 17.14 9.43
CA ILE A 15 -10.24 17.79 10.05
C ILE A 15 -9.23 18.10 8.93
N ASP A 16 -8.96 19.39 8.72
CA ASP A 16 -7.84 19.83 7.90
C ASP A 16 -6.52 19.79 8.68
N ARG A 17 -5.42 20.05 7.99
CA ARG A 17 -4.08 19.97 8.58
C ARG A 17 -3.89 20.92 9.79
N GLY A 18 -4.38 22.16 9.68
CA GLY A 18 -4.27 23.13 10.75
C GLY A 18 -5.00 22.67 12.04
N ARG A 19 -6.23 22.19 11.86
CA ARG A 19 -7.01 21.61 12.96
C ARG A 19 -6.34 20.37 13.55
N MET A 20 -5.73 19.52 12.71
CA MET A 20 -4.99 18.35 13.20
C MET A 20 -3.80 18.75 14.06
N LEU A 21 -2.98 19.71 13.63
CA LEU A 21 -1.84 20.19 14.41
C LEU A 21 -2.29 20.79 15.75
N LEU A 22 -3.37 21.58 15.77
CA LEU A 22 -3.94 22.13 16.98
C LEU A 22 -4.43 21.04 17.95
N LEU A 23 -5.09 20.01 17.44
CA LEU A 23 -5.52 18.85 18.24
C LEU A 23 -4.33 18.11 18.85
N LEU A 24 -3.26 17.89 18.07
CA LEU A 24 -2.05 17.21 18.51
C LEU A 24 -1.32 18.03 19.57
N GLU A 25 -1.15 19.30 19.35
CA GLU A 25 -0.53 20.22 20.31
C GLU A 25 -1.31 20.27 21.63
N THR A 26 -2.63 20.50 21.54
CA THR A 26 -3.49 20.56 22.73
C THR A 26 -3.48 19.24 23.50
N SER A 27 -3.51 18.10 22.80
CA SER A 27 -3.49 16.79 23.43
C SER A 27 -2.19 16.54 24.21
N LEU A 28 -1.04 17.02 23.71
CA LEU A 28 0.23 16.96 24.45
C LEU A 28 0.21 17.87 25.68
N GLN A 29 -0.37 19.09 25.58
CA GLN A 29 -0.47 20.02 26.68
C GLN A 29 -1.34 19.48 27.85
N VAL A 30 -2.46 18.81 27.55
CA VAL A 30 -3.33 18.19 28.56
C VAL A 30 -2.89 16.77 28.94
N LYS A 31 -1.73 16.32 28.47
CA LYS A 31 -1.15 14.98 28.73
C LYS A 31 -1.99 13.82 28.23
N ALA A 32 -2.84 14.04 27.22
CA ALA A 32 -3.59 13.00 26.53
C ALA A 32 -2.73 12.30 25.48
N PHE A 33 -1.57 11.76 25.88
CA PHE A 33 -0.52 11.27 24.98
C PHE A 33 -1.00 10.14 24.06
N ARG A 34 -1.81 9.22 24.61
CA ARG A 34 -2.41 8.12 23.85
C ARG A 34 -3.32 8.63 22.73
N PHE A 35 -4.13 9.64 23.01
CA PHE A 35 -4.97 10.27 22.00
C PHE A 35 -4.11 11.00 20.96
N SER A 36 -3.10 11.79 21.38
CA SER A 36 -2.16 12.43 20.46
C SER A 36 -1.53 11.44 19.49
N ARG A 37 -1.04 10.32 20.00
CA ARG A 37 -0.47 9.23 19.20
C ARG A 37 -1.49 8.66 18.22
N GLN A 38 -2.72 8.43 18.65
CA GLN A 38 -3.79 7.88 17.81
C GLN A 38 -4.22 8.84 16.69
N ALA A 39 -4.41 10.12 17.04
CA ALA A 39 -4.78 11.15 16.07
C ALA A 39 -3.67 11.35 15.02
N ALA A 40 -2.39 11.39 15.46
CA ALA A 40 -1.27 11.47 14.56
C ALA A 40 -1.21 10.27 13.60
N LEU A 41 -1.41 9.03 14.09
CA LEU A 41 -1.45 7.83 13.24
C LEU A 41 -2.63 7.84 12.27
N ALA A 42 -3.80 8.34 12.69
CA ALA A 42 -4.95 8.48 11.80
C ALA A 42 -4.65 9.44 10.64
N TRP A 43 -3.96 10.54 10.91
CA TRP A 43 -3.48 11.47 9.87
C TRP A 43 -2.43 10.85 8.96
N LEU A 44 -1.39 10.27 9.55
CA LEU A 44 -0.27 9.67 8.83
C LEU A 44 -0.67 8.45 7.98
N SER A 45 -1.79 7.79 8.30
CA SER A 45 -2.34 6.75 7.43
C SER A 45 -2.78 7.28 6.05
N SER A 46 -3.13 8.57 5.96
CA SER A 46 -3.51 9.24 4.72
C SER A 46 -2.37 10.06 4.11
N PHE A 47 -1.53 10.64 4.97
CA PHE A 47 -0.45 11.55 4.62
C PHE A 47 0.86 11.12 5.28
N PRO A 48 1.46 9.99 4.87
CA PRO A 48 2.62 9.40 5.56
C PRO A 48 3.90 10.24 5.46
N GLY A 49 3.92 11.26 4.59
CA GLY A 49 5.03 12.21 4.43
C GLY A 49 4.79 13.55 5.15
N ASP A 50 3.82 13.67 6.06
CA ASP A 50 3.66 14.89 6.86
C ASP A 50 4.65 14.88 8.04
N LEU A 51 5.83 15.45 7.81
CA LEU A 51 6.96 15.41 8.74
C LEU A 51 6.64 16.10 10.08
N GLU A 52 5.79 17.13 10.08
CA GLU A 52 5.41 17.83 11.31
C GLU A 52 4.47 16.96 12.16
N VAL A 53 3.51 16.28 11.56
CA VAL A 53 2.68 15.31 12.26
C VAL A 53 3.48 14.10 12.73
N GLU A 54 4.47 13.61 11.94
CA GLU A 54 5.42 12.60 12.40
C GLU A 54 6.22 13.07 13.63
N HIS A 55 6.59 14.35 13.69
CA HIS A 55 7.25 14.93 14.85
C HIS A 55 6.34 14.96 16.10
N TYR A 56 5.05 15.33 15.97
CA TYR A 56 4.09 15.21 17.07
C TYR A 56 3.89 13.76 17.51
N TYR A 57 3.88 12.83 16.58
CA TYR A 57 3.83 11.40 16.88
C TYR A 57 5.04 10.97 17.73
N ALA A 58 6.26 11.41 17.35
CA ALA A 58 7.46 11.14 18.14
C ALA A 58 7.38 11.76 19.55
N LYS A 59 6.85 12.99 19.70
CA LYS A 59 6.64 13.61 21.01
C LYS A 59 5.67 12.83 21.89
N ALA A 60 4.58 12.31 21.30
CA ALA A 60 3.63 11.47 22.04
C ALA A 60 4.29 10.18 22.54
N LEU A 61 5.12 9.53 21.70
CA LEU A 61 5.87 8.32 22.08
C LEU A 61 6.89 8.59 23.21
N ILE A 62 7.57 9.74 23.20
CA ILE A 62 8.49 10.13 24.29
C ILE A 62 7.74 10.17 25.61
N ASN A 63 6.57 10.77 25.64
CA ASN A 63 5.75 10.90 26.84
C ASN A 63 5.04 9.59 27.27
N GLU A 64 5.04 8.57 26.40
CA GLU A 64 4.61 7.20 26.72
C GLU A 64 5.80 6.28 27.07
N ASP A 65 6.99 6.82 27.41
CA ASP A 65 8.23 6.09 27.70
C ASP A 65 8.74 5.20 26.56
N ARG A 66 8.32 5.48 25.31
CA ARG A 66 8.71 4.74 24.10
C ARG A 66 9.86 5.42 23.35
N SER A 67 10.88 5.82 24.10
CA SER A 67 12.00 6.66 23.64
C SER A 67 12.76 6.08 22.45
N SER A 68 12.95 4.75 22.40
CA SER A 68 13.63 4.08 21.28
C SER A 68 12.87 4.23 19.95
N GLN A 69 11.55 4.11 19.98
CA GLN A 69 10.72 4.28 18.78
C GLN A 69 10.68 5.75 18.33
N ALA A 70 10.58 6.67 19.30
CA ALA A 70 10.62 8.10 19.01
C ALA A 70 11.96 8.50 18.35
N LYS A 71 13.10 7.98 18.84
CA LYS A 71 14.42 8.19 18.24
C LYS A 71 14.44 7.78 16.77
N GLN A 72 13.91 6.59 16.43
CA GLN A 72 13.87 6.10 15.04
C GLN A 72 13.05 7.01 14.12
N ILE A 73 11.91 7.52 14.61
CA ILE A 73 11.05 8.44 13.84
C ILE A 73 11.77 9.77 13.62
N LEU A 74 12.38 10.33 14.66
CA LEU A 74 13.14 11.58 14.56
C LEU A 74 14.33 11.44 13.59
N GLU A 75 15.08 10.35 13.67
CA GLU A 75 16.17 10.06 12.73
C GLU A 75 15.67 9.90 11.29
N LYS A 76 14.46 9.30 11.09
CA LYS A 76 13.81 9.22 9.77
C LYS A 76 13.46 10.62 9.26
N ILE A 77 12.79 11.43 10.07
CA ILE A 77 12.44 12.82 9.72
C ILE A 77 13.69 13.59 9.28
N LEU A 78 14.78 13.51 10.06
CA LEU A 78 16.00 14.25 9.80
C LEU A 78 16.82 13.73 8.62
N LYS A 79 16.61 12.49 8.17
CA LYS A 79 17.13 12.03 6.87
C LYS A 79 16.39 12.66 5.69
N ILE A 80 15.09 12.93 5.84
CA ILE A 80 14.27 13.55 4.80
C ILE A 80 14.49 15.06 4.79
N ASP A 81 14.47 15.68 5.97
CA ASP A 81 14.62 17.11 6.20
C ASP A 81 15.65 17.38 7.31
N PRO A 82 16.97 17.42 7.02
CA PRO A 82 18.00 17.68 8.01
C PRO A 82 17.91 19.05 8.68
N LEU A 83 17.19 20.00 8.05
CA LEU A 83 17.04 21.38 8.52
C LEU A 83 15.79 21.57 9.41
N PHE A 84 15.07 20.52 9.76
CA PHE A 84 13.92 20.60 10.66
C PHE A 84 14.38 20.83 12.10
N LEU A 85 14.40 22.12 12.54
CA LEU A 85 15.01 22.56 13.80
C LEU A 85 14.39 21.87 15.02
N GLU A 86 13.05 21.82 15.11
CA GLU A 86 12.32 21.25 16.25
C GLU A 86 12.55 19.74 16.39
N ALA A 87 12.64 19.02 15.28
CA ALA A 87 12.97 17.60 15.29
C ALA A 87 14.42 17.39 15.79
N ASN A 88 15.39 18.23 15.36
CA ASN A 88 16.74 18.23 15.87
C ASN A 88 16.76 18.50 17.39
N GLN A 89 16.04 19.51 17.88
CA GLN A 89 15.98 19.85 19.31
C GLN A 89 15.36 18.70 20.14
N THR A 90 14.31 18.07 19.61
CA THR A 90 13.64 16.92 20.27
C THR A 90 14.59 15.72 20.32
N LEU A 91 15.31 15.43 19.23
CA LEU A 91 16.29 14.36 19.19
C LEU A 91 17.45 14.62 20.15
N LEU A 92 18.01 15.86 20.18
CA LEU A 92 19.08 16.22 21.13
C LEU A 92 18.67 15.91 22.56
N ARG A 93 17.46 16.36 22.98
CA ARG A 93 16.94 16.10 24.34
C ARG A 93 16.88 14.60 24.65
N LEU A 94 16.49 13.80 23.66
CA LEU A 94 16.31 12.35 23.83
C LEU A 94 17.64 11.59 23.94
N VAL A 95 18.69 12.07 23.23
CA VAL A 95 20.00 11.38 23.18
C VAL A 95 21.02 11.93 24.16
N THR A 96 20.70 13.04 24.84
CA THR A 96 21.57 13.62 25.87
C THR A 96 21.86 12.59 26.97
N GLY A 97 23.15 12.29 27.19
CA GLY A 97 23.61 11.29 28.16
C GLY A 97 23.57 9.83 27.70
N THR A 98 22.98 9.52 26.53
CA THR A 98 22.85 8.13 26.05
C THR A 98 23.64 7.85 24.76
N ASP A 99 23.76 8.84 23.86
CA ASP A 99 24.44 8.71 22.57
C ASP A 99 25.22 10.00 22.25
N LYS A 100 26.46 10.02 22.70
CA LYS A 100 27.33 11.20 22.57
C LYS A 100 27.60 11.57 21.10
N LYS A 101 27.76 10.58 20.20
CA LYS A 101 28.08 10.86 18.79
C LYS A 101 26.89 11.54 18.08
N VAL A 102 25.69 11.01 18.26
CA VAL A 102 24.47 11.61 17.70
C VAL A 102 24.20 12.97 18.33
N GLY A 103 24.35 13.09 19.66
CA GLY A 103 24.17 14.35 20.36
C GLY A 103 25.10 15.47 19.86
N LEU A 104 26.36 15.14 19.58
CA LEU A 104 27.33 16.11 19.04
C LEU A 104 26.97 16.53 17.60
N LYS A 105 26.59 15.58 16.75
CA LYS A 105 26.14 15.90 15.37
C LYS A 105 24.91 16.84 15.40
N VAL A 106 23.91 16.49 16.17
CA VAL A 106 22.65 17.24 16.24
C VAL A 106 22.83 18.62 16.86
N SER A 107 23.67 18.75 17.91
CA SER A 107 23.98 20.05 18.53
C SER A 107 24.66 21.01 17.55
N GLY A 108 25.58 20.50 16.72
CA GLY A 108 26.22 21.28 15.65
C GLY A 108 25.24 21.73 14.57
N VAL A 109 24.30 20.86 14.14
CA VAL A 109 23.25 21.24 13.19
C VAL A 109 22.35 22.33 13.78
N ILE A 110 21.90 22.18 15.04
CA ILE A 110 21.07 23.20 15.71
C ILE A 110 21.82 24.54 15.75
N GLN A 111 23.10 24.55 16.10
CA GLN A 111 23.94 25.75 16.11
C GLN A 111 24.07 26.39 14.72
N ALA A 112 24.31 25.58 13.69
CA ALA A 112 24.39 26.03 12.32
C ALA A 112 23.05 26.62 11.79
N LEU A 113 21.92 26.16 12.34
CA LEU A 113 20.60 26.70 12.04
C LEU A 113 20.28 27.99 12.86
N GLY A 114 21.15 28.41 13.74
CA GLY A 114 20.94 29.58 14.59
C GLY A 114 20.06 29.31 15.83
N GLY A 115 19.78 28.04 16.11
CA GLY A 115 19.03 27.62 17.29
C GLY A 115 19.92 27.54 18.54
N SER A 116 19.30 27.53 19.73
CA SER A 116 20.01 27.32 20.98
C SER A 116 19.96 25.83 21.37
N PRO A 117 21.10 25.13 21.39
CA PRO A 117 21.14 23.73 21.82
C PRO A 117 21.21 23.62 23.35
N ALA A 118 20.13 23.99 24.02
CA ALA A 118 20.04 24.12 25.49
C ALA A 118 20.39 22.85 26.30
N TYR A 119 20.41 21.70 25.65
CA TYR A 119 20.71 20.40 26.29
C TYR A 119 22.07 19.82 25.90
N ALA A 120 22.85 20.53 25.07
CA ALA A 120 24.19 20.07 24.67
C ALA A 120 25.22 20.32 25.75
N THR A 121 26.03 19.32 26.02
CA THR A 121 27.19 19.43 26.91
C THR A 121 28.45 19.85 26.18
N GLU A 122 28.50 19.63 24.86
CA GLU A 122 29.62 19.92 23.98
C GLU A 122 29.08 20.46 22.64
N PHE A 123 29.86 21.39 22.03
CA PHE A 123 29.52 22.00 20.74
C PHE A 123 30.67 21.76 19.77
N PRO A 124 30.40 21.20 18.60
CA PRO A 124 31.41 21.06 17.58
C PRO A 124 31.68 22.43 16.91
N GLU A 125 32.95 22.74 16.69
CA GLU A 125 33.36 24.01 16.08
C GLU A 125 32.74 24.22 14.67
N TRP A 126 32.53 23.14 13.92
CA TRP A 126 31.90 23.21 12.59
C TRP A 126 30.50 23.81 12.62
N GLY A 127 29.74 23.63 13.69
CA GLY A 127 28.39 24.18 13.82
C GLY A 127 28.38 25.71 13.73
N HIS A 128 29.31 26.37 14.41
CA HIS A 128 29.51 27.82 14.32
C HIS A 128 30.01 28.26 12.94
N ARG A 129 30.97 27.51 12.36
CA ARG A 129 31.47 27.81 10.98
C ARG A 129 30.35 27.75 9.96
N LEU A 130 29.47 26.73 10.00
CA LEU A 130 28.34 26.63 9.10
C LEU A 130 27.28 27.74 9.33
N LEU A 131 27.11 28.22 10.54
CA LEU A 131 26.28 29.41 10.79
C LEU A 131 26.84 30.64 10.06
N VAL A 132 28.16 30.86 10.11
CA VAL A 132 28.84 31.97 9.39
C VAL A 132 28.72 31.78 7.87
N VAL A 133 28.86 30.55 7.36
CA VAL A 133 28.66 30.21 5.94
C VAL A 133 27.22 30.61 5.51
N ARG A 134 26.21 30.23 6.27
CA ARG A 134 24.81 30.59 5.99
C ARG A 134 24.58 32.10 6.01
N GLN A 135 25.24 32.83 6.93
CA GLN A 135 25.16 34.28 6.94
C GLN A 135 25.83 34.88 5.69
N SER A 136 26.99 34.36 5.27
CA SER A 136 27.65 34.83 4.03
C SER A 136 26.82 34.55 2.78
N ILE A 137 26.06 33.44 2.72
CA ILE A 137 25.11 33.14 1.65
C ILE A 137 23.97 34.17 1.66
N LYS A 138 23.39 34.49 2.82
CA LYS A 138 22.36 35.53 2.92
C LYS A 138 22.83 36.90 2.47
N ASP A 139 24.08 37.24 2.77
CA ASP A 139 24.73 38.48 2.36
C ASP A 139 25.23 38.44 0.89
N GLN A 140 24.83 37.37 0.14
CA GLN A 140 25.23 37.12 -1.26
C GLN A 140 26.74 37.07 -1.51
N ASN A 141 27.52 36.83 -0.45
CA ASN A 141 28.98 36.70 -0.56
C ASN A 141 29.36 35.23 -0.76
N TYR A 142 29.01 34.68 -1.92
CA TYR A 142 29.18 33.27 -2.24
C TYR A 142 30.65 32.81 -2.25
N ALA A 143 31.59 33.68 -2.65
CA ALA A 143 33.02 33.37 -2.66
C ALA A 143 33.56 33.18 -1.24
N ALA A 144 33.19 34.05 -0.30
CA ALA A 144 33.54 33.89 1.10
C ALA A 144 32.86 32.67 1.72
N ALA A 145 31.58 32.43 1.41
CA ALA A 145 30.85 31.26 1.86
C ALA A 145 31.55 29.95 1.42
N LEU A 146 31.95 29.84 0.16
CA LEU A 146 32.66 28.68 -0.39
C LEU A 146 34.01 28.46 0.27
N SER A 147 34.78 29.55 0.45
CA SER A 147 36.06 29.49 1.15
C SER A 147 35.95 28.95 2.58
N LEU A 148 34.94 29.41 3.32
CA LEU A 148 34.67 28.93 4.67
C LEU A 148 34.20 27.47 4.71
N LEU A 149 33.38 27.05 3.71
CA LEU A 149 32.84 25.72 3.61
C LEU A 149 33.85 24.66 3.19
N SER A 150 34.91 25.06 2.49
CA SER A 150 35.96 24.17 1.95
C SER A 150 36.63 23.28 3.01
N ALA A 151 36.83 23.80 4.23
CA ALA A 151 37.36 23.02 5.34
C ALA A 151 36.49 21.84 5.75
N GLU A 152 35.16 22.00 5.71
CA GLU A 152 34.18 20.96 6.06
C GLU A 152 33.97 19.96 4.89
N LEU A 153 34.02 20.43 3.65
CA LEU A 153 33.94 19.58 2.45
C LEU A 153 35.08 18.57 2.35
N GLY A 154 36.24 18.92 2.90
CA GLY A 154 37.43 18.03 2.96
C GLY A 154 37.31 16.88 3.97
N MET A 155 36.30 16.88 4.83
CA MET A 155 36.09 15.84 5.84
C MET A 155 35.24 14.69 5.29
N ASN A 156 35.65 13.44 5.53
CA ASN A 156 34.93 12.26 5.03
C ASN A 156 33.55 12.01 5.72
N ASP A 157 33.36 12.52 6.94
CA ASP A 157 32.17 12.30 7.78
C ASP A 157 31.54 13.64 8.19
N HIS A 158 31.14 14.47 7.20
CA HIS A 158 30.46 15.72 7.45
C HIS A 158 28.93 15.52 7.39
N PRO A 159 28.12 16.37 8.06
CA PRO A 159 26.67 16.29 8.01
C PRO A 159 26.09 16.70 6.66
N GLU A 160 24.86 16.26 6.39
CA GLU A 160 24.10 16.54 5.16
C GLU A 160 24.00 18.05 4.85
N LEU A 161 23.99 18.87 5.89
CA LEU A 161 23.93 20.33 5.81
C LEU A 161 25.11 20.93 5.01
N VAL A 162 26.30 20.34 5.08
CA VAL A 162 27.47 20.80 4.33
C VAL A 162 27.22 20.67 2.82
N ASP A 163 26.73 19.52 2.39
CA ASP A 163 26.43 19.24 0.98
C ASP A 163 25.25 20.11 0.46
N ILE A 164 24.25 20.38 1.31
CA ILE A 164 23.14 21.29 0.99
C ILE A 164 23.67 22.71 0.76
N LEU A 165 24.50 23.24 1.68
CA LEU A 165 25.05 24.58 1.54
C LEU A 165 25.98 24.69 0.33
N HIS A 166 26.74 23.64 0.01
CA HIS A 166 27.55 23.61 -1.19
C HIS A 166 26.70 23.73 -2.45
N LEU A 167 25.58 22.98 -2.54
CA LEU A 167 24.65 23.11 -3.68
C LEU A 167 23.99 24.49 -3.73
N GLU A 168 23.64 25.07 -2.58
CA GLU A 168 23.08 26.41 -2.50
C GLU A 168 24.06 27.47 -3.04
N ILE A 169 25.35 27.36 -2.72
CA ILE A 169 26.39 28.24 -3.24
C ILE A 169 26.59 27.99 -4.75
N THR A 170 26.72 26.72 -5.16
CA THR A 170 27.04 26.33 -6.54
C THR A 170 26.00 26.82 -7.55
N GLN A 171 24.72 26.80 -7.18
CA GLN A 171 23.66 27.31 -8.06
C GLN A 171 23.80 28.80 -8.45
N HIS A 172 24.60 29.57 -7.70
CA HIS A 172 24.84 30.99 -7.93
C HIS A 172 26.18 31.33 -8.60
N ILE A 173 27.16 30.43 -8.56
CA ILE A 173 28.53 30.69 -9.02
C ILE A 173 28.98 29.78 -10.16
N GLU A 174 28.35 28.64 -10.38
CA GLU A 174 28.80 27.66 -11.37
C GLU A 174 27.78 27.43 -12.49
N ASP A 175 28.22 26.70 -13.54
CA ASP A 175 27.37 26.33 -14.68
C ASP A 175 26.44 25.16 -14.35
N ILE A 176 25.45 24.95 -15.22
CA ILE A 176 24.42 23.92 -15.09
C ILE A 176 25.05 22.52 -15.03
N GLN A 177 26.13 22.24 -15.76
CA GLN A 177 26.76 20.93 -15.80
C GLN A 177 27.48 20.60 -14.48
N SER A 178 28.18 21.57 -13.89
CA SER A 178 28.77 21.44 -12.55
C SER A 178 27.72 21.18 -11.49
N MET A 179 26.62 21.97 -11.51
CA MET A 179 25.49 21.79 -10.62
C MET A 179 24.85 20.40 -10.75
N LEU A 180 24.68 19.90 -11.98
CA LEU A 180 24.12 18.58 -12.25
C LEU A 180 25.02 17.46 -11.70
N ASN A 181 26.32 17.53 -11.96
CA ASN A 181 27.26 16.52 -11.51
C ASN A 181 27.33 16.46 -9.98
N LEU A 182 27.39 17.62 -9.33
CA LEU A 182 27.46 17.74 -7.88
C LEU A 182 26.16 17.27 -7.21
N SER A 183 25.03 17.69 -7.74
CA SER A 183 23.71 17.24 -7.23
C SER A 183 23.52 15.73 -7.34
N ARG A 184 23.98 15.11 -8.43
CA ARG A 184 23.97 13.64 -8.59
C ARG A 184 24.84 12.96 -7.56
N LEU A 185 26.06 13.45 -7.34
CA LEU A 185 26.99 12.90 -6.34
C LEU A 185 26.37 12.94 -4.94
N TYR A 186 25.81 14.07 -4.54
CA TYR A 186 25.21 14.22 -3.23
C TYR A 186 23.90 13.47 -3.08
N HIS A 187 23.10 13.37 -4.14
CA HIS A 187 21.90 12.52 -4.11
C HIS A 187 22.23 11.03 -3.95
N MET A 188 23.34 10.54 -4.53
CA MET A 188 23.81 9.18 -4.29
C MET A 188 24.24 8.96 -2.83
N ARG A 189 24.81 9.98 -2.19
CA ARG A 189 25.23 9.94 -0.78
C ARG A 189 24.04 10.06 0.18
N TRP A 190 23.05 10.91 -0.14
CA TRP A 190 21.89 11.24 0.69
C TRP A 190 20.57 11.06 -0.08
N PRO A 191 20.19 9.83 -0.47
CA PRO A 191 19.06 9.60 -1.37
C PRO A 191 17.69 9.92 -0.75
N ASP A 192 17.62 10.05 0.56
CA ASP A 192 16.40 10.40 1.28
C ASP A 192 16.24 11.91 1.51
N CYS A 193 17.31 12.69 1.38
CA CYS A 193 17.28 14.13 1.60
C CYS A 193 16.50 14.85 0.49
N VAL A 194 15.38 15.49 0.86
CA VAL A 194 14.48 16.16 -0.09
C VAL A 194 15.12 17.41 -0.67
N GLN A 195 15.89 18.20 0.11
CA GLN A 195 16.61 19.38 -0.39
C GLN A 195 17.53 19.02 -1.55
N ILE A 196 18.41 18.02 -1.32
CA ILE A 196 19.38 17.57 -2.32
C ILE A 196 18.69 17.02 -3.56
N SER A 197 17.60 16.24 -3.36
CA SER A 197 16.79 15.71 -4.45
C SER A 197 16.13 16.81 -5.28
N GLN A 198 15.70 17.91 -4.65
CA GLN A 198 15.10 19.06 -5.33
C GLN A 198 16.13 19.87 -6.11
N PHE A 199 17.38 20.02 -5.60
CA PHE A 199 18.46 20.60 -6.38
C PHE A 199 18.78 19.77 -7.62
N LEU A 200 18.81 18.43 -7.50
CA LEU A 200 19.03 17.55 -8.63
C LEU A 200 17.87 17.65 -9.65
N ALA A 201 16.62 17.66 -9.18
CA ALA A 201 15.46 17.80 -10.06
C ALA A 201 15.51 19.14 -10.82
N LYS A 202 15.88 20.23 -10.14
CA LYS A 202 16.06 21.53 -10.78
C LYS A 202 17.17 21.48 -11.84
N ALA A 203 18.34 20.93 -11.51
CA ALA A 203 19.45 20.79 -12.46
C ALA A 203 19.07 19.91 -13.67
N TRP A 204 18.24 18.86 -13.49
CA TRP A 204 17.69 18.09 -14.61
C TRP A 204 16.73 18.90 -15.47
N MET A 205 15.83 19.70 -14.87
CA MET A 205 14.94 20.60 -15.60
C MET A 205 15.76 21.60 -16.44
N ASP A 206 16.75 22.26 -15.83
CA ASP A 206 17.61 23.24 -16.47
C ASP A 206 18.48 22.65 -17.61
N SER A 207 18.77 21.34 -17.54
CA SER A 207 19.49 20.57 -18.57
C SER A 207 18.59 19.89 -19.62
N GLY A 208 17.25 20.05 -19.54
CA GLY A 208 16.29 19.47 -20.48
C GLY A 208 15.89 18.03 -20.21
N ASN A 209 16.28 17.44 -19.06
CA ASN A 209 15.90 16.09 -18.65
C ASN A 209 14.61 16.10 -17.80
N GLU A 210 13.52 16.61 -18.39
CA GLU A 210 12.25 16.88 -17.69
C GLU A 210 11.62 15.63 -17.08
N ASP A 211 11.63 14.50 -17.78
CA ASP A 211 11.00 13.26 -17.31
C ASP A 211 11.61 12.75 -15.99
N GLU A 212 12.94 12.77 -15.88
CA GLU A 212 13.63 12.34 -14.65
C GLU A 212 13.44 13.36 -13.53
N ALA A 213 13.44 14.65 -13.84
CA ALA A 213 13.17 15.71 -12.89
C ALA A 213 11.77 15.58 -12.29
N VAL A 214 10.75 15.38 -13.11
CA VAL A 214 9.35 15.23 -12.67
C VAL A 214 9.18 13.98 -11.79
N LYS A 215 9.77 12.85 -12.18
CA LYS A 215 9.75 11.63 -11.34
C LYS A 215 10.34 11.90 -9.95
N LEU A 216 11.49 12.57 -9.92
CA LEU A 216 12.17 12.87 -8.65
C LEU A 216 11.36 13.86 -7.79
N LEU A 217 10.75 14.87 -8.39
CA LEU A 217 9.88 15.83 -7.70
C LEU A 217 8.65 15.15 -7.09
N HIS A 218 8.04 14.18 -7.77
CA HIS A 218 6.94 13.40 -7.20
C HIS A 218 7.40 12.51 -6.03
N LEU A 219 8.63 11.96 -6.09
CA LEU A 219 9.21 11.24 -4.95
C LEU A 219 9.46 12.18 -3.76
N CYS A 220 9.92 13.41 -4.02
CA CYS A 220 10.06 14.45 -2.99
C CYS A 220 8.70 14.79 -2.35
N ALA A 221 7.67 15.01 -3.16
CA ALA A 221 6.32 15.31 -2.66
C ALA A 221 5.68 14.14 -1.87
N ALA A 222 6.06 12.90 -2.16
CA ALA A 222 5.61 11.76 -1.37
C ALA A 222 6.30 11.67 0.01
N LYS A 223 7.54 12.18 0.12
CA LYS A 223 8.31 12.21 1.39
C LYS A 223 8.00 13.44 2.24
N ASP A 224 7.61 14.54 1.62
CA ASP A 224 7.26 15.83 2.23
C ASP A 224 5.93 16.31 1.65
N VAL A 225 4.82 15.70 2.07
CA VAL A 225 3.50 15.90 1.46
C VAL A 225 2.95 17.31 1.63
N ASN A 226 3.40 18.04 2.64
CA ASN A 226 3.03 19.42 2.90
C ASN A 226 3.91 20.44 2.13
N GLY A 227 5.03 19.99 1.55
CA GLY A 227 5.97 20.86 0.86
C GLY A 227 6.73 21.83 1.77
N GLN A 228 6.98 21.46 3.03
CA GLN A 228 7.71 22.34 3.97
C GLN A 228 9.16 22.58 3.53
N VAL A 229 9.77 21.60 2.87
CA VAL A 229 11.14 21.73 2.37
C VAL A 229 11.24 22.75 1.23
N PRO A 230 10.50 22.63 0.12
CA PRO A 230 10.55 23.62 -0.97
C PRO A 230 10.05 25.01 -0.55
N LYS A 231 9.09 25.11 0.39
CA LYS A 231 8.69 26.40 0.97
C LYS A 231 9.83 27.07 1.71
N ARG A 232 10.68 26.31 2.42
CA ARG A 232 11.86 26.84 3.11
C ARG A 232 12.95 27.24 2.12
N MET A 233 13.14 26.48 1.04
CA MET A 233 14.13 26.76 0.01
C MET A 233 13.79 27.97 -0.88
N TRP A 234 12.54 28.09 -1.30
CA TRP A 234 12.11 29.03 -2.33
C TRP A 234 10.86 29.87 -1.98
N GLY A 235 10.39 29.77 -0.72
CA GLY A 235 9.20 30.50 -0.25
C GLY A 235 7.86 29.85 -0.65
N GLU A 236 6.77 30.44 -0.17
CA GLU A 236 5.39 29.94 -0.37
C GLU A 236 4.95 29.80 -1.85
N ASN A 237 5.54 30.58 -2.74
CA ASN A 237 5.24 30.58 -4.17
C ASN A 237 6.30 29.86 -4.99
N HIS A 238 6.96 28.86 -4.43
CA HIS A 238 8.00 28.08 -5.11
C HIS A 238 7.49 27.45 -6.42
N PRO A 239 8.40 27.20 -7.41
CA PRO A 239 8.00 26.79 -8.75
C PRO A 239 7.26 25.44 -8.79
N TYR A 240 7.47 24.59 -7.81
CA TYR A 240 6.87 23.26 -7.74
C TYR A 240 5.60 23.19 -6.87
N LYS A 241 5.00 24.32 -6.49
CA LYS A 241 3.80 24.37 -5.62
C LYS A 241 2.65 23.50 -6.13
N ARG A 242 2.49 23.37 -7.45
CA ARG A 242 1.38 22.64 -8.08
C ARG A 242 1.43 21.11 -7.89
N ILE A 243 2.58 20.53 -7.58
CA ILE A 243 2.68 19.09 -7.30
C ILE A 243 2.22 18.74 -5.88
N TYR A 244 2.11 19.73 -5.01
CA TYR A 244 1.65 19.57 -3.63
C TYR A 244 0.13 19.77 -3.55
N PRO A 245 -0.59 18.99 -2.70
CA PRO A 245 -2.00 19.19 -2.49
C PRO A 245 -2.29 20.58 -1.93
N SER A 246 -3.27 21.28 -2.50
CA SER A 246 -3.69 22.60 -2.00
C SER A 246 -4.37 22.51 -0.64
N ARG A 247 -4.94 21.35 -0.30
CA ARG A 247 -5.61 21.09 0.96
C ARG A 247 -5.38 19.65 1.41
N LEU A 248 -4.94 19.47 2.64
CA LEU A 248 -4.83 18.18 3.30
C LEU A 248 -5.94 18.09 4.35
N GLU A 249 -6.80 17.08 4.24
CA GLU A 249 -7.92 16.87 5.15
C GLU A 249 -8.24 15.39 5.30
N ILE A 250 -8.70 15.02 6.49
CA ILE A 250 -9.23 13.68 6.77
C ILE A 250 -10.63 13.77 7.36
N THR A 251 -11.39 12.71 7.20
CA THR A 251 -12.57 12.47 8.00
C THR A 251 -12.15 11.88 9.34
N ALA A 252 -12.47 12.54 10.45
CA ALA A 252 -12.14 12.03 11.78
C ALA A 252 -12.92 10.76 12.06
N ASP A 253 -12.20 9.74 12.48
CA ASP A 253 -12.69 8.41 12.83
C ASP A 253 -12.37 8.08 14.31
N PHE A 254 -12.04 9.09 15.10
CA PHE A 254 -11.70 8.97 16.52
C PHE A 254 -12.53 9.96 17.37
N VAL A 255 -12.73 9.60 18.62
CA VAL A 255 -13.41 10.45 19.59
C VAL A 255 -12.40 11.37 20.26
N ILE A 256 -12.68 12.67 20.29
CA ILE A 256 -11.84 13.66 21.00
C ILE A 256 -12.11 13.52 22.51
N PRO A 257 -11.07 13.27 23.35
CA PRO A 257 -11.24 13.17 24.78
C PRO A 257 -11.80 14.46 25.39
N ALA A 258 -12.60 14.34 26.44
CA ALA A 258 -13.24 15.47 27.09
C ALA A 258 -12.25 16.55 27.57
N GLU A 259 -11.05 16.15 27.99
CA GLU A 259 -9.99 17.06 28.45
C GLU A 259 -9.45 17.90 27.28
N VAL A 260 -9.27 17.29 26.10
CA VAL A 260 -8.85 17.98 24.88
C VAL A 260 -9.98 18.90 24.38
N ALA A 261 -11.19 18.37 24.32
CA ALA A 261 -12.37 19.12 23.90
C ALA A 261 -12.63 20.33 24.84
N GLY A 262 -12.47 20.14 26.16
CA GLY A 262 -12.60 21.22 27.14
C GLY A 262 -11.57 22.32 26.95
N LYS A 263 -10.30 21.97 26.70
CA LYS A 263 -9.22 22.92 26.44
C LYS A 263 -9.45 23.72 25.15
N LEU A 264 -10.04 23.10 24.13
CA LEU A 264 -10.42 23.74 22.87
C LEU A 264 -11.76 24.46 22.93
N GLY A 265 -12.49 24.40 24.09
CA GLY A 265 -13.81 25.00 24.25
C GLY A 265 -14.92 24.31 23.43
N LEU A 266 -14.77 23.03 23.11
CA LEU A 266 -15.69 22.27 22.27
C LEU A 266 -16.84 21.61 23.05
N ASN A 267 -16.82 21.63 24.39
CA ASN A 267 -17.77 20.90 25.26
C ASN A 267 -19.23 21.36 25.16
N GLN A 268 -19.50 22.50 24.52
CA GLN A 268 -20.83 23.12 24.46
C GLN A 268 -21.35 23.19 23.00
N LEU A 269 -20.67 22.59 22.04
CA LEU A 269 -20.96 22.76 20.63
C LEU A 269 -21.51 21.46 20.02
N SER A 270 -22.46 21.60 19.08
CA SER A 270 -22.81 20.51 18.18
C SER A 270 -21.63 20.19 17.24
N PRO A 271 -21.56 18.99 16.63
CA PRO A 271 -20.46 18.64 15.72
C PRO A 271 -20.21 19.62 14.57
N GLY A 272 -21.23 20.32 14.09
CA GLY A 272 -21.08 21.38 13.08
C GLY A 272 -20.41 22.65 13.64
N GLU A 273 -20.79 23.06 14.85
CA GLU A 273 -20.24 24.24 15.54
C GLU A 273 -18.79 24.02 16.01
N VAL A 274 -18.41 22.76 16.28
CA VAL A 274 -17.02 22.37 16.58
C VAL A 274 -16.09 22.76 15.42
N SER A 275 -16.52 22.54 14.18
CA SER A 275 -15.73 22.88 13.00
C SER A 275 -15.50 24.39 12.87
N GLU A 276 -16.56 25.20 13.09
CA GLU A 276 -16.46 26.66 13.00
C GLU A 276 -15.59 27.27 14.09
N LYS A 277 -15.64 26.73 15.32
CA LYS A 277 -14.87 27.28 16.44
C LYS A 277 -13.36 26.96 16.35
N ILE A 278 -12.99 25.83 15.72
CA ILE A 278 -11.60 25.51 15.43
C ILE A 278 -11.01 26.49 14.38
N ASP A 279 -11.84 27.03 13.49
CA ASP A 279 -11.45 28.03 12.49
C ASP A 279 -11.42 29.49 13.03
N SER A 280 -11.72 29.70 14.31
CA SER A 280 -11.73 31.05 14.87
C SER A 280 -10.31 31.66 14.89
N PRO A 281 -10.20 33.00 14.68
CA PRO A 281 -8.91 33.70 14.58
C PRO A 281 -7.97 33.47 15.78
N ALA A 282 -8.53 33.26 16.99
CA ALA A 282 -7.75 33.03 18.20
C ALA A 282 -6.95 31.71 18.15
N HIS A 283 -7.53 30.64 17.61
CA HIS A 283 -6.86 29.34 17.45
C HIS A 283 -5.90 29.33 16.27
N THR A 284 -6.24 30.03 15.20
CA THR A 284 -5.36 30.21 14.04
C THR A 284 -4.13 31.04 14.40
N ALA A 285 -4.23 31.99 15.35
CA ALA A 285 -3.10 32.76 15.82
C ALA A 285 -2.08 31.89 16.62
N GLN A 286 -2.55 30.88 17.36
CA GLN A 286 -1.67 29.93 18.03
C GLN A 286 -0.88 29.04 17.03
N ILE A 287 -1.53 28.65 15.95
CA ILE A 287 -0.85 27.90 14.86
C ILE A 287 0.18 28.79 14.15
N ARG A 288 -0.15 30.06 13.91
CA ARG A 288 0.77 31.04 13.30
C ARG A 288 2.00 31.33 14.16
N SER A 289 1.85 31.27 15.50
CA SER A 289 3.02 31.42 16.40
C SER A 289 3.99 30.24 16.32
N PHE A 290 3.48 29.07 15.91
CA PHE A 290 4.29 27.87 15.69
C PHE A 290 5.08 27.96 14.37
N ASP A 291 4.45 28.49 13.32
CA ASP A 291 5.12 28.76 12.02
C ASP A 291 6.29 29.76 12.17
N ASN A 292 6.24 30.68 13.12
CA ASN A 292 7.31 31.63 13.40
C ASN A 292 8.58 31.00 13.98
N TYR A 293 8.49 29.79 14.56
CA TYR A 293 9.67 29.04 15.00
C TYR A 293 10.30 28.18 13.90
N LEU A 294 9.56 27.90 12.83
CA LEU A 294 10.03 27.12 11.68
C LEU A 294 10.72 27.97 10.63
N LEU A 295 10.41 29.26 10.61
CA LEU A 295 11.00 30.23 9.69
C LEU A 295 12.18 30.92 10.41
N VAL A 296 13.39 30.68 9.99
CA VAL A 296 14.40 31.74 10.04
C VAL A 296 13.71 32.96 9.43
N PRO A 297 13.59 34.10 10.14
CA PRO A 297 12.82 35.22 9.62
C PRO A 297 13.35 35.58 8.24
N ALA A 298 12.61 35.18 7.23
CA ALA A 298 12.76 35.78 5.92
C ALA A 298 12.33 37.23 6.10
N GLN A 299 13.28 38.11 6.27
CA GLN A 299 13.01 39.51 5.98
C GLN A 299 12.37 39.51 4.59
N LYS A 300 11.26 40.21 4.45
CA LYS A 300 10.66 40.53 3.16
C LYS A 300 11.67 41.31 2.35
N GLU A 301 12.60 40.61 1.75
CA GLU A 301 13.33 41.12 0.60
C GLU A 301 12.70 40.44 -0.60
N ASP A 302 12.06 41.28 -1.41
CA ASP A 302 11.65 40.96 -2.77
C ASP A 302 12.88 40.50 -3.53
N TYR A 303 13.11 39.18 -3.50
CA TYR A 303 14.02 38.59 -4.48
C TYR A 303 13.40 38.84 -5.85
N PRO A 304 14.12 39.56 -6.76
CA PRO A 304 13.62 39.72 -8.08
C PRO A 304 13.42 38.33 -8.67
N VAL A 305 12.15 37.99 -8.90
CA VAL A 305 11.77 36.91 -9.77
C VAL A 305 12.49 37.20 -11.08
N HIS A 306 13.59 36.49 -11.33
CA HIS A 306 14.19 36.51 -12.65
C HIS A 306 13.23 35.80 -13.61
N PRO A 307 12.47 36.53 -14.40
CA PRO A 307 11.68 35.95 -15.47
C PRO A 307 12.61 35.78 -16.67
N LYS A 308 13.42 34.79 -16.67
CA LYS A 308 14.16 34.35 -17.85
C LYS A 308 14.75 32.99 -17.59
N VAL A 309 14.03 31.97 -17.94
CA VAL A 309 14.35 30.97 -18.96
C VAL A 309 13.09 30.17 -19.23
N LEU A 310 12.24 30.72 -20.07
CA LEU A 310 11.40 29.90 -20.92
C LEU A 310 12.27 29.45 -22.09
N PRO A 311 12.19 28.21 -22.55
CA PRO A 311 12.89 27.77 -23.73
C PRO A 311 12.50 28.69 -24.87
N HIS A 312 13.45 28.99 -25.74
CA HIS A 312 13.23 29.76 -26.97
C HIS A 312 12.13 29.10 -27.81
N VAL A 313 10.91 29.51 -27.56
CA VAL A 313 9.83 29.34 -28.52
C VAL A 313 9.98 30.49 -29.48
N SER A 314 10.29 30.19 -30.73
CA SER A 314 10.28 31.12 -31.81
C SER A 314 9.01 31.95 -31.76
N LYS A 315 9.17 33.25 -31.93
CA LYS A 315 8.11 34.26 -31.97
C LYS A 315 7.00 33.83 -32.94
N THR A 316 5.89 33.30 -32.44
CA THR A 316 4.60 33.33 -33.10
C THR A 316 3.51 33.46 -32.05
N LYS A 317 2.92 34.64 -32.01
CA LYS A 317 1.59 35.04 -31.52
C LYS A 317 1.07 34.45 -30.24
N ASP A 318 0.77 35.36 -29.32
CA ASP A 318 -0.14 35.25 -28.15
C ASP A 318 -0.80 33.89 -27.93
N ALA A 319 -0.08 32.97 -27.26
CA ALA A 319 -0.65 31.80 -26.70
C ALA A 319 -1.41 32.18 -25.41
N SER A 320 -2.72 32.02 -25.41
CA SER A 320 -3.53 32.29 -24.25
C SER A 320 -3.13 31.36 -23.06
N LEU A 321 -3.30 31.84 -21.84
CA LEU A 321 -3.13 31.03 -20.60
C LEU A 321 -3.84 29.66 -20.69
N ASN A 322 -4.90 29.56 -21.48
CA ASN A 322 -5.63 28.30 -21.74
C ASN A 322 -4.85 27.30 -22.60
N ASP A 323 -3.95 27.73 -23.46
CA ASP A 323 -3.17 26.81 -24.31
C ASP A 323 -1.98 26.24 -23.52
N VAL A 324 -1.39 27.01 -22.62
CA VAL A 324 -0.39 26.56 -21.66
C VAL A 324 -1.02 25.56 -20.67
N GLN A 325 -2.25 25.84 -20.21
CA GLN A 325 -3.00 24.92 -19.35
C GLN A 325 -3.32 23.59 -20.06
N LYS A 326 -3.71 23.63 -21.35
CA LYS A 326 -3.96 22.42 -22.17
C LYS A 326 -2.70 21.61 -22.43
N GLU A 327 -1.54 22.25 -22.59
CA GLU A 327 -0.27 21.51 -22.71
C GLU A 327 0.15 20.89 -21.39
N PHE A 328 -0.04 21.59 -20.25
CA PHE A 328 0.17 21.02 -18.93
C PHE A 328 -0.80 19.87 -18.63
N ASP A 329 -2.06 19.98 -19.01
CA ASP A 329 -3.03 18.90 -18.85
C ASP A 329 -2.68 17.69 -19.73
N LYS A 330 -2.18 17.91 -20.95
CA LYS A 330 -1.64 16.85 -21.83
C LYS A 330 -0.37 16.22 -21.25
N LEU A 331 0.49 17.01 -20.62
CA LEU A 331 1.70 16.51 -19.96
C LEU A 331 1.34 15.73 -18.68
N ALA A 332 0.40 16.26 -17.89
CA ALA A 332 -0.14 15.59 -16.71
C ALA A 332 -0.84 14.28 -17.07
N ASP A 333 -1.53 14.21 -18.21
CA ASP A 333 -2.13 12.97 -18.71
C ASP A 333 -1.08 11.98 -19.27
N LYS A 334 0.01 12.46 -19.86
CA LYS A 334 1.17 11.62 -20.20
C LYS A 334 1.88 11.09 -18.96
N ILE A 335 1.98 11.88 -17.90
CA ILE A 335 2.60 11.47 -16.62
C ILE A 335 1.70 10.51 -15.85
N LYS A 336 0.37 10.66 -15.96
CA LYS A 336 -0.61 9.70 -15.38
C LYS A 336 -0.62 8.35 -16.09
N GLN A 337 -0.08 8.27 -17.30
CA GLN A 337 0.13 7.02 -18.01
C GLN A 337 1.61 6.64 -17.85
N PRO A 338 2.00 5.70 -16.97
CA PRO A 338 3.26 5.03 -17.20
C PRO A 338 3.18 4.48 -18.63
N ALA A 339 4.10 4.88 -19.47
CA ALA A 339 4.21 4.38 -20.84
C ALA A 339 4.51 2.88 -20.75
N LEU A 340 3.46 2.09 -20.68
CA LEU A 340 3.48 0.64 -20.96
C LEU A 340 3.50 0.53 -22.48
N THR A 341 4.56 1.05 -23.10
CA THR A 341 4.79 0.90 -24.51
C THR A 341 5.29 -0.53 -24.77
N HIS A 342 4.45 -1.28 -25.38
CA HIS A 342 4.61 -2.40 -26.30
C HIS A 342 6.04 -2.96 -26.45
N LEU A 343 6.34 -3.99 -25.67
CA LEU A 343 7.49 -4.86 -25.95
C LEU A 343 7.06 -6.19 -26.56
N ASP A 344 5.74 -6.45 -26.65
CA ASP A 344 5.20 -7.64 -27.27
C ASP A 344 3.88 -7.25 -27.99
N ASP A 345 3.99 -6.95 -29.28
CA ASP A 345 2.87 -6.55 -30.17
C ASP A 345 1.92 -7.71 -30.51
N ARG A 346 2.12 -8.91 -29.94
CA ARG A 346 1.27 -10.06 -30.19
C ARG A 346 -0.13 -9.88 -29.63
N PHE A 347 -1.13 -10.36 -30.38
CA PHE A 347 -2.54 -10.24 -30.03
C PHE A 347 -2.89 -11.10 -28.81
N PRO A 348 -3.60 -10.57 -27.78
CA PRO A 348 -3.86 -11.31 -26.55
C PRO A 348 -4.99 -12.32 -26.72
N ALA A 349 -4.75 -13.57 -26.30
CA ALA A 349 -5.74 -14.63 -26.23
C ALA A 349 -6.30 -14.76 -24.81
N TYR A 350 -7.62 -14.86 -24.70
CA TYR A 350 -8.34 -15.25 -23.50
C TYR A 350 -8.45 -16.77 -23.45
N VAL A 351 -7.71 -17.40 -22.54
CA VAL A 351 -7.68 -18.87 -22.43
C VAL A 351 -8.63 -19.33 -21.35
N ILE A 352 -9.63 -20.13 -21.71
CA ILE A 352 -10.51 -20.85 -20.80
C ILE A 352 -9.89 -22.22 -20.55
N LEU A 353 -9.40 -22.46 -19.34
CA LEU A 353 -8.74 -23.70 -18.93
C LEU A 353 -9.68 -24.58 -18.12
N THR A 354 -9.89 -25.82 -18.53
CA THR A 354 -10.57 -26.86 -17.75
C THR A 354 -10.03 -28.23 -18.16
N THR A 355 -10.36 -29.28 -17.41
CA THR A 355 -10.03 -30.65 -17.78
C THR A 355 -11.28 -31.48 -18.06
N ARG A 356 -11.24 -32.32 -19.09
CA ARG A 356 -12.37 -33.21 -19.43
C ARG A 356 -12.55 -34.28 -18.37
N THR A 357 -11.48 -34.98 -18.05
CA THR A 357 -11.49 -36.06 -17.07
C THR A 357 -11.96 -35.59 -15.69
N GLY A 358 -11.52 -34.38 -15.27
CA GLY A 358 -11.95 -33.79 -14.00
C GLY A 358 -13.44 -33.44 -14.00
N LEU A 359 -13.96 -32.81 -15.07
CA LEU A 359 -15.39 -32.48 -15.18
C LEU A 359 -16.26 -33.75 -15.18
N GLU A 360 -15.86 -34.79 -15.93
CA GLU A 360 -16.60 -36.04 -16.00
C GLU A 360 -16.55 -36.83 -14.69
N ALA A 361 -15.43 -36.81 -14.00
CA ALA A 361 -15.26 -37.45 -12.69
C ALA A 361 -16.09 -36.77 -11.61
N GLN A 362 -16.13 -35.44 -11.57
CA GLN A 362 -16.86 -34.71 -10.54
C GLN A 362 -18.38 -34.63 -10.81
N PHE A 363 -18.79 -34.30 -12.02
CA PHE A 363 -20.19 -33.99 -12.36
C PHE A 363 -20.89 -35.03 -13.22
N GLY A 364 -20.16 -36.03 -13.69
CA GLY A 364 -20.68 -37.00 -14.66
C GLY A 364 -20.67 -36.50 -16.11
N ILE A 365 -20.72 -37.43 -17.09
CA ILE A 365 -20.54 -37.14 -18.53
C ILE A 365 -21.59 -36.12 -19.05
N GLN A 366 -22.86 -36.25 -18.65
CA GLN A 366 -23.91 -35.39 -19.15
C GLN A 366 -23.76 -33.94 -18.68
N SER A 367 -23.45 -33.71 -17.38
CA SER A 367 -23.24 -32.38 -16.82
C SER A 367 -21.95 -31.77 -17.39
N ALA A 368 -20.89 -32.53 -17.56
CA ALA A 368 -19.66 -32.10 -18.22
C ALA A 368 -19.91 -31.58 -19.63
N GLN A 369 -20.73 -32.27 -20.43
CA GLN A 369 -21.11 -31.83 -21.79
C GLN A 369 -21.86 -30.48 -21.75
N VAL A 370 -22.78 -30.29 -20.78
CA VAL A 370 -23.49 -29.02 -20.62
C VAL A 370 -22.51 -27.90 -20.25
N ILE A 371 -21.60 -28.13 -19.31
CA ILE A 371 -20.57 -27.17 -18.93
C ILE A 371 -19.72 -26.79 -20.15
N LEU A 372 -19.19 -27.76 -20.88
CA LEU A 372 -18.36 -27.51 -22.07
C LEU A 372 -19.14 -26.72 -23.15
N LYS A 373 -20.45 -26.95 -23.32
CA LYS A 373 -21.29 -26.15 -24.22
C LYS A 373 -21.37 -24.68 -23.77
N GLU A 374 -21.58 -24.43 -22.48
CA GLU A 374 -21.60 -23.05 -21.94
C GLU A 374 -20.23 -22.38 -22.05
N LEU A 375 -19.12 -23.12 -21.87
CA LEU A 375 -17.75 -22.58 -22.07
C LEU A 375 -17.49 -22.21 -23.54
N LYS A 376 -17.99 -23.00 -24.51
CA LYS A 376 -17.92 -22.62 -25.93
C LYS A 376 -18.73 -21.35 -26.21
N LYS A 377 -19.87 -21.15 -25.51
CA LYS A 377 -20.64 -19.90 -25.60
C LYS A 377 -19.87 -18.73 -25.02
N LEU A 378 -19.22 -18.91 -23.87
CA LEU A 378 -18.37 -17.88 -23.27
C LEU A 378 -17.23 -17.50 -24.22
N ALA A 379 -16.53 -18.49 -24.79
CA ALA A 379 -15.46 -18.26 -25.75
C ALA A 379 -15.92 -17.37 -26.92
N LYS A 380 -17.09 -17.67 -27.49
CA LYS A 380 -17.66 -16.88 -28.59
C LYS A 380 -17.99 -15.44 -28.18
N VAL A 381 -18.56 -15.24 -26.97
CA VAL A 381 -18.88 -13.89 -26.47
C VAL A 381 -17.61 -13.05 -26.25
N ILE A 382 -16.50 -13.68 -25.89
CA ILE A 382 -15.20 -13.00 -25.76
C ILE A 382 -14.61 -12.67 -27.15
N GLU A 383 -14.71 -13.60 -28.13
CA GLU A 383 -14.26 -13.36 -29.50
C GLU A 383 -14.96 -12.17 -30.18
N ASP A 384 -16.24 -11.96 -29.85
CA ASP A 384 -17.01 -10.81 -30.35
C ASP A 384 -16.45 -9.47 -29.85
N LYS A 385 -15.51 -9.47 -28.89
CA LYS A 385 -14.78 -8.29 -28.41
C LYS A 385 -13.56 -8.03 -29.30
N LYS A 386 -13.48 -6.85 -29.91
CA LYS A 386 -12.48 -6.45 -30.92
C LYS A 386 -10.99 -6.61 -30.50
N HIS A 387 -10.70 -6.85 -29.24
CA HIS A 387 -9.35 -6.82 -28.69
C HIS A 387 -8.90 -8.13 -28.06
N TRP A 388 -9.67 -9.21 -28.24
CA TRP A 388 -9.39 -10.52 -27.67
C TRP A 388 -9.67 -11.63 -28.69
N SER A 389 -8.75 -12.59 -28.82
CA SER A 389 -9.07 -13.92 -29.28
C SER A 389 -9.47 -14.80 -28.09
N SER A 390 -10.13 -15.93 -28.34
CA SER A 390 -10.58 -16.83 -27.27
C SER A 390 -10.22 -18.28 -27.58
N ILE A 391 -9.71 -18.98 -26.58
CA ILE A 391 -9.28 -20.38 -26.68
C ILE A 391 -9.89 -21.18 -25.54
N LEU A 392 -10.71 -22.18 -25.85
CA LEU A 392 -11.08 -23.21 -24.90
C LEU A 392 -9.98 -24.30 -24.92
N PHE A 393 -9.13 -24.30 -23.89
CA PHE A 393 -8.01 -25.22 -23.78
C PHE A 393 -8.27 -26.30 -22.74
N ILE A 394 -8.26 -27.57 -23.20
CA ILE A 394 -8.52 -28.75 -22.37
C ILE A 394 -7.27 -29.63 -22.47
N PRO A 395 -6.30 -29.53 -21.54
CA PRO A 395 -4.98 -30.11 -21.64
C PRO A 395 -4.93 -31.65 -21.60
N ASP A 396 -6.01 -32.33 -21.21
CA ASP A 396 -6.17 -33.79 -21.21
C ASP A 396 -6.99 -34.32 -22.43
N ASP A 397 -7.35 -33.42 -23.37
CA ASP A 397 -8.16 -33.77 -24.54
C ASP A 397 -7.32 -33.74 -25.84
N LEU A 398 -7.33 -34.85 -26.57
CA LEU A 398 -6.56 -35.04 -27.84
C LEU A 398 -6.95 -34.01 -28.90
N GLU A 399 -8.23 -33.66 -29.02
CA GLU A 399 -8.70 -32.75 -30.08
C GLU A 399 -8.19 -31.31 -29.85
N THR A 400 -8.35 -30.82 -28.61
CA THR A 400 -7.91 -29.45 -28.26
C THR A 400 -6.39 -29.34 -28.28
N CYS A 401 -5.66 -30.29 -27.73
CA CYS A 401 -4.19 -30.31 -27.74
C CYS A 401 -3.62 -30.44 -29.16
N GLY A 402 -4.20 -31.32 -29.99
CA GLY A 402 -3.76 -31.55 -31.37
C GLY A 402 -3.81 -30.29 -32.23
N ARG A 403 -4.78 -29.38 -32.02
CA ARG A 403 -4.88 -28.11 -32.75
C ARG A 403 -3.66 -27.21 -32.55
N TYR A 404 -3.01 -27.31 -31.38
CA TYR A 404 -1.84 -26.51 -31.03
C TYR A 404 -0.56 -27.31 -31.02
N GLY A 405 -0.55 -28.57 -31.52
CA GLY A 405 0.63 -29.43 -31.54
C GLY A 405 1.16 -29.78 -30.12
N ILE A 406 0.29 -29.83 -29.13
CA ILE A 406 0.60 -30.14 -27.72
C ILE A 406 0.23 -31.60 -27.44
N THR A 407 1.07 -32.32 -26.72
CA THR A 407 0.73 -33.65 -26.20
C THR A 407 -0.21 -33.55 -25.02
N PRO A 408 -1.33 -34.30 -24.97
CA PRO A 408 -2.21 -34.29 -23.80
C PRO A 408 -1.49 -34.71 -22.51
N VAL A 409 -1.88 -34.07 -21.42
CA VAL A 409 -1.28 -34.28 -20.10
C VAL A 409 -2.29 -34.82 -19.10
N SER A 410 -1.81 -35.28 -17.95
CA SER A 410 -2.66 -35.77 -16.87
C SER A 410 -3.46 -34.61 -16.21
N ALA A 411 -4.78 -34.78 -16.06
CA ALA A 411 -5.67 -33.81 -15.44
C ALA A 411 -5.40 -33.60 -13.93
N ILE A 412 -4.73 -34.56 -13.26
CA ILE A 412 -4.47 -34.51 -11.81
C ILE A 412 -3.12 -33.90 -11.45
N ASP A 413 -2.27 -33.59 -12.45
CA ASP A 413 -0.94 -33.03 -12.22
C ASP A 413 -0.93 -31.54 -12.58
N PRO A 414 -0.96 -30.62 -11.59
CA PRO A 414 -0.99 -29.18 -11.85
C PRO A 414 0.26 -28.68 -12.57
N TRP A 415 1.43 -29.29 -12.33
CA TRP A 415 2.67 -28.88 -13.00
C TRP A 415 2.70 -29.26 -14.48
N MET A 416 2.13 -30.40 -14.83
CA MET A 416 2.00 -30.80 -16.24
C MET A 416 0.99 -29.89 -16.98
N ILE A 417 -0.12 -29.55 -16.34
CA ILE A 417 -1.10 -28.56 -16.90
C ILE A 417 -0.44 -27.19 -17.09
N LYS A 418 0.38 -26.74 -16.12
CA LYS A 418 1.16 -25.50 -16.27
C LYS A 418 2.10 -25.58 -17.48
N LEU A 419 2.84 -26.67 -17.64
CA LEU A 419 3.75 -26.83 -18.77
C LEU A 419 2.99 -26.82 -20.11
N ALA A 420 1.81 -27.44 -20.17
CA ALA A 420 0.96 -27.39 -21.36
C ALA A 420 0.51 -25.95 -21.71
N LEU A 421 0.26 -25.07 -20.70
CA LEU A 421 0.00 -23.64 -20.94
C LEU A 421 1.24 -22.90 -21.45
N VAL A 422 2.43 -23.23 -20.95
CA VAL A 422 3.69 -22.67 -21.46
C VAL A 422 3.90 -23.04 -22.92
N ASP A 423 3.66 -24.31 -23.27
CA ASP A 423 3.74 -24.79 -24.65
C ASP A 423 2.66 -24.14 -25.54
N LEU A 424 1.45 -23.93 -25.02
CA LEU A 424 0.40 -23.19 -25.72
C LEU A 424 0.86 -21.75 -26.04
N ASP A 425 1.38 -20.98 -25.08
CA ASP A 425 1.86 -19.61 -25.31
C ASP A 425 2.99 -19.59 -26.35
N LYS A 426 3.89 -20.57 -26.29
CA LYS A 426 4.99 -20.72 -27.26
C LYS A 426 4.48 -21.01 -28.69
N ASN A 427 3.45 -21.86 -28.82
CA ASN A 427 2.88 -22.18 -30.12
C ASN A 427 2.03 -21.04 -30.68
N LEU A 428 1.36 -20.27 -29.85
CA LEU A 428 0.62 -19.05 -30.23
C LEU A 428 1.55 -17.97 -30.82
N GLN A 429 2.85 -17.99 -30.52
CA GLN A 429 3.82 -17.07 -31.15
C GLN A 429 3.83 -17.18 -32.66
N ASN A 430 3.62 -18.38 -33.19
CA ASN A 430 3.64 -18.65 -34.64
C ASN A 430 2.46 -17.99 -35.36
N SER A 431 1.33 -17.72 -34.64
CA SER A 431 0.15 -17.00 -35.17
C SER A 431 0.15 -15.52 -34.80
N GLY A 432 1.21 -15.00 -34.16
CA GLY A 432 1.27 -13.64 -33.70
C GLY A 432 0.39 -13.35 -32.46
N GLU A 433 0.03 -14.41 -31.74
CA GLU A 433 -0.76 -14.34 -30.53
C GLU A 433 0.06 -14.67 -29.29
N ARG A 434 -0.49 -14.34 -28.12
CA ARG A 434 0.06 -14.70 -26.80
C ARG A 434 -1.06 -14.95 -25.81
N ILE A 435 -0.80 -15.67 -24.74
CA ILE A 435 -1.75 -15.72 -23.62
C ILE A 435 -1.84 -14.33 -23.00
N GLY A 436 -3.03 -13.74 -23.04
CA GLY A 436 -3.34 -12.46 -22.39
C GLY A 436 -3.88 -12.63 -20.99
N THR A 437 -4.70 -13.67 -20.75
CA THR A 437 -5.25 -14.05 -19.45
C THR A 437 -5.72 -15.50 -19.45
N VAL A 438 -5.79 -16.13 -18.28
CA VAL A 438 -6.32 -17.49 -18.09
C VAL A 438 -7.51 -17.45 -17.15
N LEU A 439 -8.65 -18.00 -17.57
CA LEU A 439 -9.79 -18.32 -16.71
C LEU A 439 -9.83 -19.84 -16.48
N ILE A 440 -9.55 -20.26 -15.26
CA ILE A 440 -9.68 -21.64 -14.81
C ILE A 440 -11.15 -21.90 -14.50
N VAL A 441 -11.71 -23.02 -15.01
CA VAL A 441 -13.09 -23.42 -14.74
C VAL A 441 -13.13 -24.81 -14.12
N GLY A 442 -13.55 -24.83 -12.86
CA GLY A 442 -13.67 -26.03 -12.04
C GLY A 442 -13.01 -25.90 -10.66
N SER A 443 -13.40 -26.80 -9.76
CA SER A 443 -12.87 -26.94 -8.41
C SER A 443 -11.45 -27.56 -8.43
N GLU A 444 -10.92 -27.83 -7.24
CA GLU A 444 -9.69 -28.63 -7.02
C GLU A 444 -9.75 -29.99 -7.73
N ALA A 445 -10.94 -30.62 -7.78
CA ALA A 445 -11.12 -31.93 -8.41
C ALA A 445 -11.10 -31.86 -9.94
N VAL A 446 -11.39 -30.71 -10.54
CA VAL A 446 -11.39 -30.50 -12.00
C VAL A 446 -10.04 -29.98 -12.48
N VAL A 447 -9.55 -28.90 -11.90
CA VAL A 447 -8.23 -28.32 -12.18
C VAL A 447 -7.54 -28.09 -10.83
N PRO A 448 -6.56 -28.91 -10.45
CA PRO A 448 -5.93 -28.86 -9.13
C PRO A 448 -5.27 -27.52 -8.87
N PHE A 449 -5.26 -27.07 -7.60
CA PHE A 449 -4.38 -25.98 -7.18
C PHE A 449 -2.94 -26.48 -7.05
N HIS A 450 -1.97 -25.60 -7.29
CA HIS A 450 -0.59 -25.89 -6.92
C HIS A 450 -0.44 -25.77 -5.41
N LYS A 451 0.06 -26.83 -4.76
CA LYS A 451 0.38 -26.85 -3.34
C LYS A 451 1.82 -26.38 -3.16
N LEU A 452 1.97 -25.10 -2.84
CA LEU A 452 3.27 -24.46 -2.69
C LEU A 452 3.80 -24.59 -1.25
N PRO A 453 5.13 -24.65 -1.05
CA PRO A 453 5.71 -24.68 0.30
C PRO A 453 5.30 -23.43 1.09
N ASN A 454 4.92 -23.62 2.36
CA ASN A 454 4.65 -22.50 3.27
C ASN A 454 5.96 -21.75 3.60
N PRO A 455 6.09 -20.46 3.30
CA PRO A 455 7.31 -19.70 3.56
C PRO A 455 7.43 -19.17 5.00
N THR A 456 6.38 -19.35 5.82
CA THR A 456 6.32 -18.93 7.22
C THR A 456 6.37 -20.13 8.18
N ASP A 457 6.49 -19.87 9.47
CA ASP A 457 6.51 -20.88 10.55
C ASP A 457 5.15 -21.09 11.23
N ASP A 458 4.06 -20.63 10.60
CA ASP A 458 2.70 -20.94 11.05
C ASP A 458 2.30 -22.40 10.71
N ASN A 459 1.07 -22.77 11.07
CA ASN A 459 0.64 -24.18 11.01
C ASN A 459 0.13 -24.62 9.63
N ASP A 460 0.11 -23.74 8.62
CA ASP A 460 -0.25 -24.16 7.26
C ASP A 460 0.81 -25.13 6.73
N ALA A 461 0.39 -26.32 6.34
CA ALA A 461 1.31 -27.32 5.78
C ALA A 461 1.81 -26.86 4.39
N GLU A 462 0.90 -26.35 3.57
CA GLU A 462 1.11 -25.92 2.20
C GLU A 462 0.23 -24.70 1.90
N VAL A 463 0.56 -23.98 0.84
CA VAL A 463 -0.23 -22.82 0.35
C VAL A 463 -0.83 -23.16 -1.02
N PRO A 464 -2.13 -23.48 -1.09
CA PRO A 464 -2.82 -23.66 -2.38
C PRO A 464 -2.85 -22.35 -3.18
N SER A 465 -2.43 -22.42 -4.45
CA SER A 465 -2.26 -21.23 -5.30
C SER A 465 -2.52 -21.52 -6.77
N ASP A 466 -3.11 -20.55 -7.47
CA ASP A 466 -3.24 -20.57 -8.93
C ASP A 466 -2.10 -19.81 -9.65
N ASN A 467 -1.21 -19.16 -8.90
CA ASN A 467 -0.14 -18.35 -9.48
C ASN A 467 0.74 -19.08 -10.52
N PRO A 468 1.15 -20.37 -10.32
CA PRO A 468 1.97 -21.05 -11.29
C PRO A 468 1.33 -21.20 -12.68
N TYR A 469 -0.01 -21.26 -12.77
CA TYR A 469 -0.72 -21.25 -14.06
C TYR A 469 -0.55 -19.95 -14.84
N GLY A 470 -0.16 -18.86 -14.14
CA GLY A 470 0.15 -17.57 -14.73
C GLY A 470 1.62 -17.36 -15.09
N SER A 471 2.51 -18.32 -14.84
CA SER A 471 3.97 -18.12 -14.92
C SER A 471 4.61 -18.98 -16.00
N LEU A 472 5.46 -18.37 -16.81
CA LEU A 472 6.26 -19.07 -17.84
C LEU A 472 7.42 -19.85 -17.22
N ASP A 473 8.01 -19.31 -16.18
CA ASP A 473 9.20 -19.84 -15.52
C ASP A 473 8.90 -20.46 -14.15
N ALA A 474 9.92 -20.69 -13.35
CA ALA A 474 9.80 -21.19 -11.97
C ALA A 474 9.42 -20.09 -10.97
N ASN A 475 9.34 -18.82 -11.39
CA ASN A 475 8.98 -17.70 -10.51
C ASN A 475 7.47 -17.51 -10.49
N TYR A 476 6.80 -18.19 -9.58
CA TYR A 476 5.35 -18.11 -9.36
C TYR A 476 4.91 -16.96 -8.46
N PHE A 477 5.80 -16.12 -7.96
CA PHE A 477 5.44 -14.94 -7.15
C PHE A 477 4.84 -13.82 -8.02
N ILE A 478 5.29 -13.70 -9.27
CA ILE A 478 4.83 -12.70 -10.23
C ILE A 478 4.40 -13.40 -11.51
N ALA A 479 3.13 -13.33 -11.82
CA ALA A 479 2.57 -13.93 -13.03
C ALA A 479 2.94 -13.15 -14.30
N ASP A 480 3.07 -13.85 -15.43
CA ASP A 480 3.23 -13.30 -16.79
C ASP A 480 1.91 -12.84 -17.38
N TRP A 481 0.82 -13.51 -17.00
CA TRP A 481 -0.54 -13.15 -17.35
C TRP A 481 -1.47 -13.31 -16.14
N PRO A 482 -2.56 -12.54 -16.06
CA PRO A 482 -3.56 -12.71 -15.01
C PRO A 482 -4.23 -14.08 -15.06
N VAL A 483 -4.52 -14.62 -13.87
CA VAL A 483 -5.27 -15.86 -13.68
C VAL A 483 -6.47 -15.58 -12.78
N GLY A 484 -7.64 -16.09 -13.16
CA GLY A 484 -8.82 -16.14 -12.32
C GLY A 484 -9.46 -17.53 -12.40
N ARG A 485 -10.33 -17.84 -11.43
CA ARG A 485 -10.98 -19.15 -11.32
C ARG A 485 -12.48 -19.03 -11.08
N LEU A 486 -13.28 -19.78 -11.83
CA LEU A 486 -14.68 -20.10 -11.50
C LEU A 486 -14.67 -21.48 -10.82
N PRO A 487 -14.71 -21.55 -9.49
CA PRO A 487 -14.41 -22.81 -8.80
C PRO A 487 -15.57 -23.82 -8.79
N GLY A 488 -16.84 -23.36 -8.89
CA GLY A 488 -17.96 -24.19 -8.48
C GLY A 488 -17.92 -24.47 -6.98
N GLU A 489 -18.51 -25.55 -6.53
CA GLU A 489 -18.41 -26.06 -5.17
C GLU A 489 -17.92 -27.51 -5.16
N ASP A 490 -17.55 -28.03 -4.00
CA ASP A 490 -17.21 -29.43 -3.85
C ASP A 490 -18.50 -30.29 -3.86
N GLY A 491 -18.43 -31.45 -4.53
CA GLY A 491 -19.58 -32.33 -4.73
C GLY A 491 -19.96 -32.53 -6.19
N SER A 492 -21.01 -33.32 -6.45
CA SER A 492 -21.45 -33.70 -7.79
C SER A 492 -22.46 -32.75 -8.42
N ASP A 493 -22.91 -31.69 -7.71
CA ASP A 493 -23.85 -30.73 -8.26
C ASP A 493 -23.10 -29.66 -9.11
N ALA A 494 -23.43 -29.60 -10.40
CA ALA A 494 -22.87 -28.63 -11.32
C ALA A 494 -23.57 -27.24 -11.25
N GLY A 495 -24.62 -27.09 -10.46
CA GLY A 495 -25.49 -25.90 -10.44
C GLY A 495 -24.75 -24.61 -10.14
N LEU A 496 -23.88 -24.60 -9.14
CA LEU A 496 -23.09 -23.43 -8.80
C LEU A 496 -22.09 -23.05 -9.91
N LEU A 497 -21.37 -24.02 -10.45
CA LEU A 497 -20.40 -23.79 -11.54
C LEU A 497 -21.11 -23.23 -12.80
N LEU A 498 -22.24 -23.83 -13.18
CA LEU A 498 -23.03 -23.35 -14.32
C LEU A 498 -23.57 -21.93 -14.08
N THR A 499 -23.96 -21.61 -12.85
CA THR A 499 -24.40 -20.26 -12.48
C THR A 499 -23.27 -19.25 -12.63
N GLN A 500 -22.07 -19.57 -12.15
CA GLN A 500 -20.89 -18.72 -12.29
C GLN A 500 -20.53 -18.48 -13.77
N VAL A 501 -20.48 -19.53 -14.59
CA VAL A 501 -20.21 -19.43 -16.05
C VAL A 501 -21.26 -18.56 -16.76
N ARG A 502 -22.55 -18.77 -16.45
CA ARG A 502 -23.64 -17.97 -17.04
C ARG A 502 -23.63 -16.52 -16.61
N ASN A 503 -23.31 -16.23 -15.35
CA ASN A 503 -23.15 -14.87 -14.87
C ASN A 503 -21.99 -14.16 -15.59
N THR A 504 -20.88 -14.86 -15.84
CA THR A 504 -19.76 -14.35 -16.63
C THR A 504 -20.15 -14.06 -18.07
N ILE A 505 -20.91 -14.95 -18.72
CA ILE A 505 -21.47 -14.73 -20.07
C ILE A 505 -22.34 -13.47 -20.10
N LEU A 506 -23.31 -13.37 -19.18
CA LEU A 506 -24.19 -12.20 -19.07
C LEU A 506 -23.45 -10.89 -18.82
N TYR A 507 -22.41 -10.93 -18.00
CA TYR A 507 -21.55 -9.76 -17.77
C TYR A 507 -20.94 -9.25 -19.09
N HIS A 508 -20.36 -10.13 -19.89
CA HIS A 508 -19.75 -9.77 -21.16
C HIS A 508 -20.73 -9.38 -22.24
N GLU A 509 -21.91 -10.03 -22.31
CA GLU A 509 -22.99 -9.65 -23.23
C GLU A 509 -23.52 -8.23 -22.93
N ASN A 510 -23.66 -7.87 -21.65
CA ASN A 510 -24.13 -6.55 -21.23
C ASN A 510 -23.07 -5.45 -21.48
N ASP A 511 -21.80 -5.75 -21.29
CA ASP A 511 -20.70 -4.83 -21.58
C ASP A 511 -20.64 -4.47 -23.09
N THR A 512 -20.91 -5.42 -23.97
CA THR A 512 -20.96 -5.21 -25.42
C THR A 512 -22.14 -4.34 -25.84
N ARG A 513 -23.29 -4.47 -25.17
CA ARG A 513 -24.50 -3.66 -25.43
C ARG A 513 -24.40 -2.23 -24.94
N SER A 514 -23.64 -1.99 -23.84
CA SER A 514 -23.47 -0.65 -23.28
C SER A 514 -22.61 0.28 -24.15
N ASN A 515 -21.90 -0.24 -25.13
CA ASN A 515 -21.10 0.52 -26.09
C ASN A 515 -21.92 1.16 -27.25
N SER A 516 -23.25 1.22 -27.16
CA SER A 516 -24.06 1.92 -28.15
C SER A 516 -23.86 3.45 -28.04
N ILE A 517 -23.95 4.17 -29.18
CA ILE A 517 -23.76 5.62 -29.27
C ILE A 517 -24.68 6.37 -28.30
N PHE A 518 -25.90 5.88 -28.04
CA PHE A 518 -26.85 6.48 -27.12
C PHE A 518 -26.40 6.38 -25.64
N SER A 519 -25.79 5.25 -25.25
CA SER A 519 -25.24 5.10 -23.90
C SER A 519 -24.00 5.97 -23.68
N GLN A 520 -23.18 6.20 -24.71
CA GLN A 520 -22.02 7.09 -24.66
C GLN A 520 -22.44 8.57 -24.48
N VAL A 521 -23.50 9.02 -25.11
CA VAL A 521 -24.03 10.39 -24.95
C VAL A 521 -24.65 10.58 -23.56
N MET A 522 -25.43 9.62 -23.05
CA MET A 522 -25.99 9.68 -21.70
C MET A 522 -24.91 9.59 -20.62
N SER A 523 -23.84 8.82 -20.86
CA SER A 523 -22.73 8.72 -19.92
C SER A 523 -21.89 9.99 -19.88
N ALA A 524 -21.72 10.70 -20.99
CA ALA A 524 -21.03 11.98 -21.03
C ALA A 524 -21.74 13.04 -20.17
N ILE A 525 -23.07 13.03 -20.14
CA ILE A 525 -23.88 13.95 -19.33
C ILE A 525 -23.77 13.59 -17.83
N MET A 526 -23.68 12.30 -17.49
CA MET A 526 -23.51 11.83 -16.10
C MET A 526 -22.05 11.80 -15.61
N PHE A 527 -21.09 12.00 -16.51
CA PHE A 527 -19.65 11.80 -16.26
C PHE A 527 -19.09 12.71 -15.16
N TRP A 528 -19.60 13.90 -14.97
CA TRP A 528 -19.11 14.86 -13.97
C TRP A 528 -19.41 14.47 -12.51
N ASN A 529 -20.42 13.68 -12.26
CA ASN A 529 -20.83 13.27 -10.90
C ASN A 529 -20.48 11.82 -10.56
N LYS A 530 -20.14 10.98 -11.53
CA LYS A 530 -19.97 9.53 -11.36
C LYS A 530 -18.81 9.12 -10.42
N PRO A 531 -17.61 9.71 -10.47
CA PRO A 531 -16.53 9.33 -9.56
C PRO A 531 -16.85 9.63 -8.09
N TRP A 532 -17.64 10.68 -7.85
CA TRP A 532 -18.05 11.08 -6.50
C TRP A 532 -19.16 10.14 -5.96
N ILE A 533 -20.14 9.81 -6.78
CA ILE A 533 -21.23 8.86 -6.43
C ILE A 533 -20.65 7.46 -6.19
N MET A 534 -19.73 6.96 -7.02
CA MET A 534 -19.09 5.66 -6.82
C MET A 534 -18.27 5.59 -5.53
N ARG A 535 -17.60 6.67 -5.15
CA ARG A 535 -16.83 6.73 -3.89
C ARG A 535 -17.72 6.57 -2.66
N PHE A 536 -18.95 7.07 -2.70
CA PHE A 536 -19.91 6.94 -1.59
C PHE A 536 -20.60 5.58 -1.50
N ASN A 537 -20.63 4.82 -2.59
CA ASN A 537 -21.32 3.53 -2.65
C ASN A 537 -20.44 2.33 -2.30
N ASN A 538 -19.10 2.50 -2.26
CA ASN A 538 -18.22 1.42 -1.84
C ASN A 538 -18.36 1.19 -0.33
N LEU A 539 -18.17 -0.07 0.08
CA LEU A 539 -18.35 -0.49 1.46
C LEU A 539 -17.07 -1.18 1.97
N GLY A 540 -16.68 -0.87 3.20
CA GLY A 540 -15.67 -1.60 3.95
C GLY A 540 -16.27 -2.19 5.23
N TYR A 541 -15.80 -3.38 5.65
CA TYR A 541 -16.15 -3.99 6.92
C TYR A 541 -14.91 -4.62 7.57
N THR A 542 -14.56 -4.17 8.76
CA THR A 542 -13.29 -4.53 9.41
C THR A 542 -13.49 -4.83 10.89
N ALA A 543 -12.61 -5.64 11.47
CA ALA A 543 -12.47 -5.76 12.90
C ALA A 543 -12.05 -4.41 13.50
N SER A 544 -12.60 -4.02 14.67
CA SER A 544 -12.32 -2.72 15.30
C SER A 544 -10.84 -2.50 15.56
N ILE A 545 -10.10 -3.55 15.93
CA ILE A 545 -8.66 -3.50 16.16
C ILE A 545 -7.86 -3.11 14.89
N TRP A 546 -8.37 -3.41 13.70
CA TRP A 546 -7.73 -3.11 12.41
C TRP A 546 -8.20 -1.81 11.75
N ARG A 547 -9.07 -1.05 12.41
CA ARG A 547 -9.68 0.18 11.89
C ARG A 547 -8.70 1.07 11.14
N ARG A 548 -7.50 1.29 11.67
CA ARG A 548 -6.50 2.22 11.10
C ARG A 548 -5.88 1.70 9.81
N SER A 549 -5.42 0.46 9.81
CA SER A 549 -4.85 -0.15 8.60
C SER A 549 -5.91 -0.28 7.51
N SER A 550 -7.11 -0.74 7.88
CA SER A 550 -8.24 -0.88 6.96
C SER A 550 -8.67 0.45 6.34
N LEU A 551 -8.68 1.53 7.12
CA LEU A 551 -8.98 2.85 6.60
C LEU A 551 -7.94 3.32 5.58
N ALA A 552 -6.66 3.04 5.80
CA ALA A 552 -5.61 3.36 4.84
C ALA A 552 -5.78 2.60 3.52
N VAL A 553 -6.17 1.31 3.58
CA VAL A 553 -6.48 0.49 2.40
C VAL A 553 -7.72 1.00 1.67
N PHE A 554 -8.79 1.35 2.40
CA PHE A 554 -10.10 1.68 1.84
C PHE A 554 -10.20 3.12 1.28
N ARG A 555 -9.42 4.06 1.80
CA ARG A 555 -9.47 5.49 1.43
C ARG A 555 -9.43 5.81 -0.07
N PRO A 556 -8.70 5.12 -0.93
CA PRO A 556 -8.72 5.43 -2.36
C PRO A 556 -10.12 5.36 -2.98
N VAL A 557 -11.04 4.55 -2.44
CA VAL A 557 -12.36 4.27 -3.02
C VAL A 557 -13.53 4.58 -2.09
N GLY A 558 -13.30 4.78 -0.79
CA GLY A 558 -14.36 5.01 0.20
C GLY A 558 -14.00 6.02 1.26
N GLU A 559 -14.98 6.39 2.06
CA GLU A 559 -14.84 7.27 3.22
C GLU A 559 -14.94 6.49 4.52
N ALA A 560 -14.42 7.06 5.63
CA ALA A 560 -14.45 6.41 6.94
C ALA A 560 -15.86 5.98 7.38
N ARG A 561 -16.90 6.76 7.04
CA ARG A 561 -18.31 6.43 7.36
C ARG A 561 -18.86 5.20 6.64
N ASN A 562 -18.21 4.77 5.55
CA ASN A 562 -18.57 3.58 4.79
C ASN A 562 -17.72 2.36 5.20
N LEU A 563 -16.81 2.54 6.15
CA LEU A 563 -16.03 1.47 6.78
C LEU A 563 -16.70 1.08 8.11
N TYR A 564 -17.41 -0.03 8.11
CA TYR A 564 -18.09 -0.59 9.27
C TYR A 564 -17.10 -1.33 10.17
N LEU A 565 -17.34 -1.29 11.48
CA LEU A 565 -16.48 -1.90 12.49
C LEU A 565 -17.20 -3.06 13.18
N SER A 566 -16.49 -4.11 13.52
CA SER A 566 -16.96 -5.20 14.38
C SER A 566 -16.04 -5.32 15.59
N PRO A 567 -16.56 -5.11 16.82
CA PRO A 567 -17.91 -5.39 17.30
C PRO A 567 -18.94 -4.26 17.29
N GLU A 568 -18.67 -2.99 16.94
CA GLU A 568 -19.75 -1.97 16.86
C GLU A 568 -20.92 -2.47 16.00
N SER A 569 -20.58 -3.09 14.85
CA SER A 569 -21.53 -3.85 14.04
C SER A 569 -21.30 -5.34 14.25
N SER A 570 -22.37 -6.07 14.45
CA SER A 570 -22.35 -7.54 14.56
C SER A 570 -23.21 -8.14 13.45
N GLN A 571 -23.24 -9.47 13.34
CA GLN A 571 -24.11 -10.21 12.43
C GLN A 571 -25.58 -9.73 12.46
N THR A 572 -26.07 -9.33 13.62
CA THR A 572 -27.46 -8.88 13.79
C THR A 572 -27.70 -7.42 13.45
N SER A 573 -26.67 -6.56 13.54
CA SER A 573 -26.78 -5.11 13.34
C SER A 573 -26.27 -4.65 11.97
N PHE A 574 -25.34 -5.38 11.35
CA PHE A 574 -24.85 -5.08 10.01
C PHE A 574 -25.91 -5.39 8.95
N LYS A 575 -26.38 -4.36 8.25
CA LYS A 575 -27.35 -4.53 7.17
C LYS A 575 -26.66 -5.01 5.90
N VAL A 576 -26.69 -6.32 5.64
CA VAL A 576 -26.13 -6.95 4.44
C VAL A 576 -26.69 -6.33 3.14
N SER A 577 -27.90 -5.76 3.16
CA SER A 577 -28.49 -5.02 2.03
C SER A 577 -27.63 -3.85 1.53
N LYS A 578 -26.73 -3.31 2.37
CA LYS A 578 -25.79 -2.27 1.94
C LYS A 578 -24.72 -2.78 0.96
N LEU A 579 -24.44 -4.07 0.95
CA LEU A 579 -23.54 -4.69 -0.02
C LEU A 579 -24.11 -4.62 -1.45
N ALA A 580 -25.41 -4.62 -1.59
CA ALA A 580 -26.13 -4.67 -2.86
C ALA A 580 -25.82 -3.51 -3.83
N SER A 581 -25.53 -2.34 -3.30
CA SER A 581 -25.25 -1.14 -4.09
C SER A 581 -23.76 -0.82 -4.22
N ALA A 582 -22.90 -1.67 -3.64
CA ALA A 582 -21.47 -1.43 -3.60
C ALA A 582 -20.77 -1.97 -4.87
N PRO A 583 -20.19 -1.12 -5.73
CA PRO A 583 -19.32 -1.58 -6.82
C PRO A 583 -18.13 -2.39 -6.31
N LEU A 584 -17.58 -2.02 -5.14
CA LEU A 584 -16.50 -2.71 -4.45
C LEU A 584 -16.82 -2.84 -2.95
N ALA A 585 -16.64 -4.05 -2.41
CA ALA A 585 -16.65 -4.32 -0.98
C ALA A 585 -15.26 -4.78 -0.50
N TYR A 586 -14.83 -4.20 0.61
CA TYR A 586 -13.57 -4.50 1.28
C TYR A 586 -13.82 -5.12 2.65
N PHE A 587 -13.18 -6.25 2.92
CA PHE A 587 -13.30 -6.96 4.21
C PHE A 587 -11.93 -7.14 4.85
N ASN A 588 -11.80 -6.75 6.13
CA ASN A 588 -10.65 -7.07 6.98
C ASN A 588 -11.15 -7.61 8.31
N LEU A 589 -11.53 -8.88 8.30
CA LEU A 589 -12.11 -9.65 9.38
C LEU A 589 -11.30 -10.91 9.61
N HIS A 590 -11.45 -11.55 10.77
CA HIS A 590 -10.83 -12.85 11.01
C HIS A 590 -11.57 -13.97 10.29
N GLY A 591 -10.82 -14.88 9.69
CA GLY A 591 -11.32 -16.13 9.11
C GLY A 591 -10.67 -17.34 9.78
N ILE A 592 -11.36 -18.47 9.73
CA ILE A 592 -10.94 -19.74 10.33
C ILE A 592 -10.98 -20.82 9.24
N GLU A 593 -10.00 -21.71 9.20
CA GLU A 593 -9.87 -22.77 8.18
C GLU A 593 -11.15 -23.60 8.04
N ASP A 594 -11.63 -24.18 9.15
CA ASP A 594 -12.86 -24.98 9.19
C ASP A 594 -14.14 -24.15 9.46
N GLY A 595 -13.99 -22.81 9.46
CA GLY A 595 -15.10 -21.89 9.71
C GLY A 595 -15.86 -21.52 8.46
N SER A 596 -17.17 -21.28 8.63
CA SER A 596 -18.00 -20.67 7.58
C SER A 596 -18.18 -19.16 7.78
N GLU A 597 -17.93 -18.66 8.98
CA GLU A 597 -18.13 -17.28 9.38
C GLU A 597 -16.83 -16.48 9.36
N TRP A 598 -16.97 -15.15 9.21
CA TRP A 598 -15.92 -14.17 9.50
C TRP A 598 -16.23 -13.44 10.80
N TYR A 599 -15.19 -13.13 11.58
CA TYR A 599 -15.30 -12.57 12.93
C TYR A 599 -14.65 -11.19 13.01
N GLY A 600 -15.25 -10.33 13.82
CA GLY A 600 -14.63 -9.10 14.29
C GLY A 600 -13.60 -9.37 15.39
N GLN A 601 -12.92 -8.31 15.79
CA GLN A 601 -12.10 -8.29 17.02
C GLN A 601 -12.22 -6.93 17.67
N ARG A 602 -12.48 -6.94 18.97
CA ARG A 602 -12.58 -5.75 19.79
C ARG A 602 -11.25 -5.00 19.84
N ASP A 603 -11.28 -3.68 19.75
CA ASP A 603 -10.16 -2.86 20.20
C ASP A 603 -10.15 -2.84 21.75
N PRO A 604 -9.04 -3.25 22.41
CA PRO A 604 -8.95 -3.23 23.87
C PRO A 604 -9.14 -1.84 24.49
N ILE A 605 -9.02 -0.78 23.69
CA ILE A 605 -9.18 0.61 24.10
C ILE A 605 -10.68 0.97 24.20
N GLU A 606 -11.52 0.35 23.37
CA GLU A 606 -12.94 0.65 23.30
C GLU A 606 -13.72 -0.17 24.35
N LYS A 607 -14.48 0.50 25.21
CA LYS A 607 -15.34 -0.16 26.20
C LYS A 607 -16.68 -0.56 25.60
N VAL A 608 -16.66 -1.34 24.51
CA VAL A 608 -17.88 -1.88 23.92
C VAL A 608 -18.20 -3.21 24.60
N PRO A 609 -19.41 -3.42 25.14
CA PRO A 609 -19.78 -4.69 25.78
C PRO A 609 -19.93 -5.81 24.74
N GLY A 610 -19.66 -7.07 25.14
CA GLY A 610 -19.84 -8.25 24.30
C GLY A 610 -18.58 -9.10 24.17
N PRO A 611 -18.59 -10.12 23.29
CA PRO A 611 -17.44 -11.02 23.09
C PRO A 611 -16.28 -10.31 22.42
N ASP A 612 -15.05 -10.79 22.64
CA ASP A 612 -13.84 -10.24 22.01
C ASP A 612 -13.81 -10.50 20.51
N PHE A 613 -14.38 -11.61 20.07
CA PHE A 613 -14.48 -12.00 18.65
C PHE A 613 -15.95 -12.26 18.28
N PRO A 614 -16.76 -11.22 18.02
CA PRO A 614 -18.14 -11.42 17.58
C PRO A 614 -18.18 -11.95 16.14
N VAL A 615 -19.19 -12.78 15.82
CA VAL A 615 -19.49 -13.12 14.44
C VAL A 615 -19.90 -11.85 13.69
N ALA A 616 -19.17 -11.51 12.64
CA ALA A 616 -19.39 -10.33 11.83
C ALA A 616 -20.24 -10.63 10.58
N LEU A 617 -19.96 -11.76 9.92
CA LEU A 617 -20.62 -12.16 8.68
C LEU A 617 -20.67 -13.68 8.55
N SER A 618 -21.79 -14.21 8.03
CA SER A 618 -21.97 -15.63 7.71
C SER A 618 -22.57 -15.85 6.33
N PRO A 619 -22.43 -17.05 5.73
CA PRO A 619 -23.13 -17.43 4.50
C PRO A 619 -24.65 -17.27 4.59
N ALA A 620 -25.22 -17.62 5.76
CA ALA A 620 -26.67 -17.51 6.01
C ALA A 620 -27.15 -16.05 5.96
N ASP A 621 -26.34 -15.09 6.41
CA ASP A 621 -26.70 -13.67 6.38
C ASP A 621 -26.66 -13.11 4.96
N LEU A 622 -25.66 -13.50 4.18
CA LEU A 622 -25.55 -13.12 2.79
C LEU A 622 -26.78 -13.56 1.99
N ARG A 623 -27.19 -14.82 2.15
CA ARG A 623 -28.34 -15.39 1.43
C ARG A 623 -29.70 -14.77 1.78
N LYS A 624 -29.83 -14.07 2.91
CA LYS A 624 -31.03 -13.31 3.25
C LYS A 624 -31.26 -12.12 2.32
N ASN A 625 -30.23 -11.71 1.57
CA ASN A 625 -30.29 -10.57 0.68
C ASN A 625 -29.79 -10.95 -0.72
N PRO A 626 -30.63 -10.88 -1.78
CA PRO A 626 -30.27 -11.37 -3.10
C PRO A 626 -29.24 -10.52 -3.86
N ALA A 627 -28.86 -9.38 -3.33
CA ALA A 627 -27.99 -8.46 -4.05
C ALA A 627 -26.59 -8.38 -3.44
N VAL A 628 -25.55 -8.41 -4.28
CA VAL A 628 -24.14 -8.50 -3.93
C VAL A 628 -23.32 -7.37 -4.53
N PRO A 629 -22.12 -7.08 -4.00
CA PRO A 629 -21.19 -6.14 -4.63
C PRO A 629 -20.65 -6.68 -5.96
N GLY A 630 -20.13 -5.77 -6.81
CA GLY A 630 -19.51 -6.15 -8.08
C GLY A 630 -18.20 -6.89 -7.87
N ILE A 631 -17.31 -6.29 -7.08
CA ILE A 631 -15.96 -6.79 -6.74
C ILE A 631 -15.83 -6.89 -5.22
N VAL A 632 -15.12 -7.92 -4.76
CA VAL A 632 -14.78 -8.13 -3.35
C VAL A 632 -13.29 -8.31 -3.18
N PHE A 633 -12.70 -7.61 -2.19
CA PHE A 633 -11.38 -7.90 -1.67
C PHE A 633 -11.48 -8.23 -0.18
N SER A 634 -10.95 -9.41 0.22
CA SER A 634 -10.95 -9.86 1.62
C SER A 634 -9.55 -10.19 2.10
N GLU A 635 -9.17 -9.60 3.24
CA GLU A 635 -7.93 -9.92 3.95
C GLU A 635 -8.07 -11.09 4.94
N ALA A 636 -9.30 -11.61 5.15
CA ALA A 636 -9.54 -12.68 6.11
C ALA A 636 -8.63 -13.90 5.85
N CYS A 637 -8.01 -14.42 6.92
CA CYS A 637 -7.37 -15.74 6.86
C CYS A 637 -8.35 -16.76 6.32
N TYR A 638 -7.90 -17.62 5.42
CA TYR A 638 -8.75 -18.64 4.79
C TYR A 638 -10.04 -18.09 4.12
N GLY A 639 -10.09 -16.76 3.89
CA GLY A 639 -11.23 -16.12 3.22
C GLY A 639 -11.50 -16.65 1.81
N GLY A 640 -10.46 -17.17 1.15
CA GLY A 640 -10.51 -17.87 -0.13
C GLY A 640 -10.37 -19.40 -0.03
N HIS A 641 -10.43 -19.97 1.17
CA HIS A 641 -10.34 -21.43 1.37
C HIS A 641 -11.68 -22.09 1.05
N ILE A 642 -11.73 -22.81 -0.07
CA ILE A 642 -12.95 -23.44 -0.61
C ILE A 642 -12.88 -24.96 -0.65
N PHE A 643 -11.76 -25.55 -0.26
CA PHE A 643 -11.49 -26.98 -0.36
C PHE A 643 -12.41 -27.79 0.58
N GLY A 644 -13.09 -28.80 0.05
CA GLY A 644 -14.03 -29.61 0.79
C GLY A 644 -15.30 -28.85 1.25
N LYS A 645 -15.58 -27.66 0.69
CA LYS A 645 -16.68 -26.81 1.13
C LYS A 645 -17.72 -26.63 0.02
N ASN A 646 -18.96 -26.49 0.44
CA ASN A 646 -20.07 -26.07 -0.41
C ASN A 646 -20.43 -24.60 -0.15
N GLU A 647 -21.38 -24.07 -0.92
CA GLU A 647 -21.86 -22.69 -0.81
C GLU A 647 -22.31 -22.29 0.60
N SER A 648 -22.87 -23.21 1.39
CA SER A 648 -23.32 -22.92 2.76
C SER A 648 -22.18 -22.86 3.79
N GLN A 649 -21.00 -23.33 3.43
CA GLN A 649 -19.84 -23.46 4.32
C GLN A 649 -18.73 -22.46 4.01
N SER A 650 -18.89 -21.64 2.95
CA SER A 650 -17.87 -20.67 2.54
C SER A 650 -18.51 -19.35 2.10
N ILE A 651 -18.09 -18.25 2.72
CA ILE A 651 -18.48 -16.88 2.29
C ILE A 651 -18.05 -16.63 0.85
N ALA A 652 -16.86 -17.10 0.44
CA ALA A 652 -16.38 -16.94 -0.93
C ALA A 652 -17.31 -17.63 -1.94
N LEU A 653 -17.67 -18.90 -1.70
CA LEU A 653 -18.58 -19.64 -2.58
C LEU A 653 -19.98 -19.04 -2.58
N THR A 654 -20.50 -18.62 -1.41
CA THR A 654 -21.79 -17.91 -1.31
C THR A 654 -21.79 -16.64 -2.17
N LEU A 655 -20.78 -15.79 -2.05
CA LEU A 655 -20.68 -14.55 -2.82
C LEU A 655 -20.60 -14.82 -4.33
N MET A 656 -19.81 -15.81 -4.73
CA MET A 656 -19.69 -16.22 -6.13
C MET A 656 -20.99 -16.80 -6.67
N GLY A 657 -21.72 -17.61 -5.88
CA GLY A 657 -23.04 -18.15 -6.24
C GLY A 657 -24.11 -17.07 -6.40
N MET A 658 -24.04 -16.04 -5.56
CA MET A 658 -24.95 -14.90 -5.63
C MET A 658 -24.65 -13.93 -6.77
N GLY A 659 -23.52 -14.06 -7.48
CA GLY A 659 -23.20 -13.28 -8.67
C GLY A 659 -22.11 -12.22 -8.52
N VAL A 660 -21.28 -12.26 -7.47
CA VAL A 660 -20.04 -11.47 -7.41
C VAL A 660 -19.18 -11.82 -8.61
N GLN A 661 -18.73 -10.82 -9.34
CA GLN A 661 -17.99 -11.01 -10.58
C GLN A 661 -16.49 -11.27 -10.39
N GLY A 662 -15.95 -10.78 -9.29
CA GLY A 662 -14.55 -11.00 -8.91
C GLY A 662 -14.33 -10.88 -7.42
N LEU A 663 -13.67 -11.88 -6.81
CA LEU A 663 -13.33 -11.94 -5.41
C LEU A 663 -11.85 -12.29 -5.26
N ILE A 664 -11.08 -11.45 -4.58
CA ILE A 664 -9.69 -11.73 -4.23
C ILE A 664 -9.61 -12.00 -2.74
N ALA A 665 -9.11 -13.18 -2.36
CA ALA A 665 -8.99 -13.59 -0.97
C ALA A 665 -7.83 -14.59 -0.77
N SER A 666 -7.39 -14.77 0.48
CA SER A 666 -6.32 -15.70 0.84
C SER A 666 -6.83 -17.13 1.06
N THR A 667 -6.11 -18.12 0.53
CA THR A 667 -6.39 -19.56 0.74
C THR A 667 -5.91 -20.08 2.09
N THR A 668 -5.02 -19.36 2.78
CA THR A 668 -4.38 -19.74 4.03
C THR A 668 -4.33 -18.56 5.00
N VAL A 669 -3.51 -18.63 6.05
CA VAL A 669 -3.26 -17.51 6.97
C VAL A 669 -2.75 -16.29 6.17
N ALA A 670 -3.42 -15.15 6.33
CA ALA A 670 -3.04 -13.87 5.78
C ALA A 670 -2.44 -12.98 6.87
N TYR A 671 -1.32 -12.33 6.58
CA TYR A 671 -0.66 -11.39 7.48
C TYR A 671 -0.89 -9.95 7.05
N GLY A 672 -1.18 -9.08 8.00
CA GLY A 672 -1.35 -7.65 7.75
C GLY A 672 -0.65 -6.77 8.77
N SER A 673 -0.67 -5.47 8.50
CA SER A 673 -0.06 -4.44 9.34
C SER A 673 -0.97 -4.03 10.51
N VAL A 674 -0.37 -3.69 11.63
CA VAL A 674 -1.10 -3.06 12.75
C VAL A 674 -1.09 -1.53 12.65
N SER A 675 -0.18 -1.00 11.85
CA SER A 675 0.00 0.45 11.61
C SER A 675 0.77 0.68 10.31
N THR A 676 0.92 1.92 9.90
CA THR A 676 1.79 2.30 8.79
C THR A 676 3.27 2.16 9.17
N PRO A 677 4.14 1.75 8.22
CA PRO A 677 3.83 1.49 6.81
C PRO A 677 3.08 0.17 6.61
N MET A 678 2.11 0.14 5.68
CA MET A 678 1.37 -1.06 5.32
C MET A 678 2.30 -2.18 4.84
N ILE A 679 2.00 -3.41 5.23
CA ILE A 679 2.70 -4.64 4.82
C ILE A 679 1.68 -5.73 4.48
N GLY A 680 2.12 -6.85 3.92
CA GLY A 680 1.29 -8.03 3.69
C GLY A 680 -0.02 -7.72 2.98
N ALA A 681 -1.12 -8.25 3.49
CA ALA A 681 -2.46 -8.13 2.91
C ALA A 681 -2.92 -6.68 2.75
N ASP A 682 -2.67 -5.79 3.74
CA ASP A 682 -3.03 -4.38 3.65
C ASP A 682 -2.31 -3.67 2.48
N LEU A 683 -1.02 -3.91 2.29
CA LEU A 683 -0.28 -3.32 1.18
C LEU A 683 -0.79 -3.86 -0.16
N LEU A 684 -1.01 -5.18 -0.26
CA LEU A 684 -1.54 -5.80 -1.46
C LEU A 684 -2.94 -5.24 -1.78
N GLY A 685 -3.84 -5.17 -0.79
CA GLY A 685 -5.19 -4.63 -0.94
C GLY A 685 -5.21 -3.18 -1.39
N TYR A 686 -4.38 -2.34 -0.77
CA TYR A 686 -4.22 -0.94 -1.19
C TYR A 686 -3.78 -0.82 -2.66
N LEU A 687 -2.80 -1.64 -3.08
CA LEU A 687 -2.29 -1.62 -4.45
C LEU A 687 -3.33 -2.13 -5.45
N ILE A 688 -4.11 -3.17 -5.12
CA ILE A 688 -5.23 -3.65 -5.94
C ILE A 688 -6.27 -2.55 -6.12
N ILE A 689 -6.75 -1.96 -5.03
CA ILE A 689 -7.77 -0.91 -5.05
C ILE A 689 -7.30 0.31 -5.85
N LYS A 690 -6.04 0.71 -5.67
CA LYS A 690 -5.41 1.78 -6.46
C LYS A 690 -5.43 1.47 -7.96
N ASN A 691 -5.09 0.24 -8.35
CA ASN A 691 -5.06 -0.18 -9.75
C ASN A 691 -6.46 -0.33 -10.37
N LEU A 692 -7.45 -0.80 -9.61
CA LEU A 692 -8.86 -0.80 -10.02
C LEU A 692 -9.38 0.63 -10.27
N LYS A 693 -9.03 1.57 -9.40
CA LYS A 693 -9.44 2.97 -9.53
C LYS A 693 -8.89 3.65 -10.79
N VAL A 694 -7.72 3.27 -11.28
CA VAL A 694 -7.18 3.80 -12.55
C VAL A 694 -7.76 3.11 -13.79
N GLY A 695 -8.76 2.22 -13.62
CA GLY A 695 -9.53 1.61 -14.71
C GLY A 695 -8.94 0.31 -15.24
N LEU A 696 -8.05 -0.37 -14.51
CA LEU A 696 -7.65 -1.73 -14.87
C LEU A 696 -8.76 -2.73 -14.51
N ALA A 697 -8.93 -3.78 -15.33
CA ALA A 697 -9.71 -4.92 -14.95
C ALA A 697 -9.06 -5.67 -13.77
N ILE A 698 -9.84 -6.47 -13.04
CA ILE A 698 -9.44 -7.08 -11.77
C ILE A 698 -8.19 -7.96 -11.89
N GLY A 699 -8.07 -8.76 -12.96
CA GLY A 699 -6.89 -9.60 -13.19
C GLY A 699 -5.61 -8.79 -13.41
N PRO A 700 -5.56 -7.88 -14.39
CA PRO A 700 -4.44 -6.93 -14.56
C PRO A 700 -4.16 -6.08 -13.32
N ALA A 701 -5.19 -5.61 -12.60
CA ALA A 701 -5.02 -4.85 -11.36
C ALA A 701 -4.30 -5.69 -10.28
N PHE A 702 -4.70 -6.95 -10.13
CA PHE A 702 -4.11 -7.89 -9.18
C PHE A 702 -2.66 -8.25 -9.55
N SER A 703 -2.39 -8.61 -10.81
CA SER A 703 -1.04 -8.92 -11.27
C SER A 703 -0.10 -7.72 -11.11
N ARG A 704 -0.54 -6.51 -11.47
CA ARG A 704 0.23 -5.28 -11.29
C ARG A 704 0.47 -4.96 -9.81
N ALA A 705 -0.52 -5.18 -8.95
CA ALA A 705 -0.37 -5.00 -7.52
C ALA A 705 0.73 -5.90 -6.93
N LYS A 706 0.83 -7.16 -7.37
CA LYS A 706 1.92 -8.07 -6.98
C LYS A 706 3.30 -7.54 -7.43
N VAL A 707 3.42 -7.03 -8.65
CA VAL A 707 4.65 -6.39 -9.15
C VAL A 707 5.01 -5.16 -8.31
N GLU A 708 4.05 -4.27 -8.07
CA GLU A 708 4.25 -3.06 -7.24
C GLU A 708 4.61 -3.43 -5.79
N PHE A 709 4.01 -4.49 -5.24
CA PHE A 709 4.34 -5.03 -3.93
C PHE A 709 5.80 -5.48 -3.84
N VAL A 710 6.28 -6.29 -4.78
CA VAL A 710 7.68 -6.73 -4.82
C VAL A 710 8.64 -5.55 -4.96
N ARG A 711 8.31 -4.57 -5.81
CA ARG A 711 9.12 -3.34 -5.96
C ARG A 711 9.21 -2.58 -4.65
N GLU A 712 8.10 -2.44 -3.95
CA GLU A 712 8.04 -1.74 -2.66
C GLU A 712 8.83 -2.48 -1.57
N MET A 713 8.71 -3.82 -1.48
CA MET A 713 9.46 -4.60 -0.50
C MET A 713 10.96 -4.62 -0.82
N ASN A 714 11.34 -4.73 -2.10
CA ASN A 714 12.74 -4.57 -2.52
C ASN A 714 13.29 -3.18 -2.14
N ARG A 715 12.49 -2.12 -2.28
CA ARG A 715 12.89 -0.77 -1.89
C ARG A 715 13.05 -0.63 -0.38
N ARG A 716 12.15 -1.22 0.42
CA ARG A 716 12.16 -1.11 1.89
C ARG A 716 13.24 -1.96 2.55
N GLN A 717 13.41 -3.18 2.10
CA GLN A 717 14.26 -4.18 2.79
C GLN A 717 15.19 -4.99 1.88
N GLY A 718 15.06 -4.87 0.57
CA GLY A 718 15.93 -5.53 -0.40
C GLY A 718 15.56 -6.97 -0.77
N TYR A 719 14.51 -7.54 -0.17
CA TYR A 719 14.08 -8.94 -0.37
C TYR A 719 12.63 -9.15 0.10
N LEU A 720 12.05 -10.31 -0.19
CA LEU A 720 10.78 -10.78 0.34
C LEU A 720 11.04 -11.74 1.51
N ASP A 721 10.54 -11.42 2.68
CA ASP A 721 10.51 -12.34 3.83
C ASP A 721 9.34 -13.33 3.76
N GLY A 722 9.17 -14.18 4.77
CA GLY A 722 8.16 -15.24 4.75
C GLY A 722 6.73 -14.71 4.55
N GLU A 723 6.34 -13.65 5.27
CA GLU A 723 5.00 -13.07 5.17
C GLU A 723 4.76 -12.42 3.81
N ASP A 724 5.78 -11.78 3.24
CA ASP A 724 5.69 -11.17 1.92
C ASP A 724 5.50 -12.23 0.83
N GLN A 725 6.28 -13.31 0.91
CA GLN A 725 6.17 -14.46 0.00
C GLN A 725 4.80 -15.12 0.13
N LYS A 726 4.34 -15.38 1.37
CA LYS A 726 3.04 -15.97 1.61
C LYS A 726 1.90 -15.11 1.08
N THR A 727 1.96 -13.79 1.29
CA THR A 727 0.98 -12.84 0.74
C THR A 727 0.89 -12.93 -0.79
N LEU A 728 2.03 -13.05 -1.50
CA LEU A 728 2.02 -13.12 -2.96
C LEU A 728 1.43 -14.43 -3.50
N ILE A 729 1.57 -15.55 -2.79
CA ILE A 729 1.13 -16.86 -3.29
C ILE A 729 -0.24 -17.30 -2.75
N SER A 730 -0.66 -16.85 -1.56
CA SER A 730 -1.92 -17.27 -0.94
C SER A 730 -3.15 -16.55 -1.46
N PHE A 731 -3.00 -15.29 -1.93
CA PHE A 731 -4.12 -14.57 -2.53
C PHE A 731 -4.40 -15.04 -3.95
N VAL A 732 -5.65 -15.45 -4.19
CA VAL A 732 -6.16 -15.92 -5.48
C VAL A 732 -7.35 -15.08 -5.93
N LEU A 733 -7.61 -15.05 -7.23
CA LEU A 733 -8.76 -14.39 -7.83
C LEU A 733 -9.83 -15.43 -8.19
N TYR A 734 -10.96 -15.41 -7.52
CA TYR A 734 -12.18 -16.10 -7.95
C TYR A 734 -12.99 -15.15 -8.81
N GLY A 735 -13.34 -15.58 -10.01
CA GLY A 735 -14.05 -14.80 -11.02
C GLY A 735 -13.23 -14.55 -12.28
N ASP A 736 -13.82 -13.80 -13.19
CA ASP A 736 -13.24 -13.50 -14.48
C ASP A 736 -12.20 -12.37 -14.40
N PRO A 737 -10.95 -12.57 -14.86
CA PRO A 737 -9.92 -11.54 -14.86
C PRO A 737 -10.25 -10.26 -15.62
N LEU A 738 -11.19 -10.28 -16.57
CA LEU A 738 -11.59 -9.11 -17.36
C LEU A 738 -12.66 -8.23 -16.72
N VAL A 739 -13.14 -8.57 -15.53
CA VAL A 739 -14.14 -7.77 -14.80
C VAL A 739 -13.55 -6.41 -14.42
N SER A 740 -14.27 -5.34 -14.72
CA SER A 740 -13.89 -3.96 -14.45
C SER A 740 -14.68 -3.36 -13.30
N TYR A 741 -14.00 -2.54 -12.49
CA TYR A 741 -14.63 -1.77 -11.41
C TYR A 741 -15.62 -0.72 -11.93
N ASP A 742 -15.35 -0.15 -13.11
CA ASP A 742 -16.22 0.81 -13.80
C ASP A 742 -16.53 0.30 -15.22
N HIS A 743 -17.78 -0.11 -15.46
CA HIS A 743 -18.24 -0.61 -16.77
C HIS A 743 -18.04 0.38 -17.94
N GLN A 744 -17.83 1.66 -17.69
CA GLN A 744 -17.71 2.69 -18.74
C GLN A 744 -16.29 3.18 -18.99
N GLY A 745 -15.33 2.78 -18.15
CA GLY A 745 -13.96 3.32 -18.15
C GLY A 745 -12.87 2.37 -18.56
N ALA A 746 -13.17 1.09 -18.74
CA ALA A 746 -12.20 0.10 -19.19
C ALA A 746 -11.80 0.37 -20.65
N LYS A 747 -10.95 1.39 -20.86
CA LYS A 747 -10.07 1.36 -22.01
C LYS A 747 -9.30 0.07 -21.85
N ASN A 748 -9.49 -0.87 -22.78
CA ASN A 748 -8.78 -2.15 -22.83
C ASN A 748 -7.26 -1.90 -22.83
N LYS A 749 -6.72 -1.63 -21.66
CA LYS A 749 -5.28 -1.61 -21.43
C LYS A 749 -4.88 -3.06 -21.27
N THR A 750 -4.53 -3.69 -22.37
CA THR A 750 -3.89 -4.99 -22.35
C THR A 750 -2.73 -4.95 -21.37
N TYR A 751 -2.66 -5.94 -20.51
CA TYR A 751 -1.52 -6.14 -19.62
C TYR A 751 -0.29 -6.36 -20.50
N SER A 752 0.62 -5.40 -20.55
CA SER A 752 1.90 -5.59 -21.24
C SER A 752 2.79 -6.43 -20.33
N ARG A 753 3.38 -7.48 -20.87
CA ARG A 753 4.51 -8.16 -20.25
C ARG A 753 5.59 -7.10 -20.02
N ASP A 754 5.71 -6.63 -18.78
CA ASP A 754 6.73 -5.65 -18.44
C ASP A 754 8.09 -6.34 -18.51
N SER A 755 8.91 -5.99 -19.50
CA SER A 755 10.29 -6.50 -19.63
C SER A 755 11.16 -6.16 -18.42
N LEU A 756 10.67 -5.28 -17.53
CA LEU A 756 11.27 -4.88 -16.28
C LEU A 756 10.63 -5.59 -15.08
N ARG A 757 10.40 -6.91 -15.16
CA ARG A 757 10.00 -7.68 -13.97
C ARG A 757 11.00 -7.42 -12.84
N PRO A 758 10.57 -7.02 -11.66
CA PRO A 758 11.48 -6.84 -10.53
C PRO A 758 12.12 -8.18 -10.17
N VAL A 759 13.41 -8.14 -9.85
CA VAL A 759 14.10 -9.34 -9.37
C VAL A 759 13.49 -9.74 -8.03
N VAL A 760 12.97 -10.97 -7.96
CA VAL A 760 12.41 -11.54 -6.73
C VAL A 760 13.57 -12.16 -5.95
N LYS A 761 13.93 -11.52 -4.84
CA LYS A 761 14.90 -12.07 -3.87
C LYS A 761 14.13 -12.56 -2.66
N THR A 762 14.23 -13.84 -2.35
CA THR A 762 13.52 -14.46 -1.21
C THR A 762 14.49 -14.82 -0.08
N ILE A 763 14.03 -14.68 1.14
CA ILE A 763 14.68 -15.20 2.35
C ILE A 763 13.81 -16.33 2.90
N SER A 764 14.42 -17.42 3.33
CA SER A 764 13.71 -18.48 4.04
C SER A 764 13.83 -18.27 5.54
N ASP A 765 12.69 -18.36 6.25
CA ASP A 765 12.67 -18.51 7.68
C ASP A 765 13.00 -19.99 7.99
N ARG A 766 14.26 -20.31 8.33
CA ARG A 766 14.59 -21.65 8.81
C ARG A 766 14.17 -21.76 10.26
N THR A 767 13.39 -22.78 10.57
CA THR A 767 13.04 -23.23 11.91
C THR A 767 14.26 -23.90 12.57
N GLU A 768 15.34 -23.15 12.82
CA GLU A 768 16.24 -23.55 13.89
C GLU A 768 15.70 -22.88 15.14
N ILE A 769 15.08 -23.67 16.01
CA ILE A 769 14.77 -23.24 17.36
C ILE A 769 16.11 -22.87 17.98
N VAL A 770 16.40 -21.58 18.02
CA VAL A 770 17.52 -21.04 18.81
C VAL A 770 17.02 -21.04 20.25
N SER A 771 16.78 -22.25 20.80
CA SER A 771 16.62 -22.44 22.23
C SER A 771 17.97 -22.18 22.88
N ASP A 772 17.98 -21.52 24.00
CA ASP A 772 19.05 -21.43 25.02
C ASP A 772 20.42 -20.91 24.64
N THR A 773 20.83 -20.84 23.36
CA THR A 773 22.16 -20.43 22.95
C THR A 773 22.24 -18.95 22.49
N TYR A 774 21.08 -18.27 22.27
CA TYR A 774 21.05 -16.86 21.91
C TYR A 774 20.94 -15.98 23.16
N THR A 775 22.03 -15.44 23.62
CA THR A 775 22.14 -14.65 24.87
C THR A 775 21.22 -13.42 24.96
N GLY A 776 20.59 -13.00 23.86
CA GLY A 776 19.63 -11.88 23.78
C GLY A 776 18.15 -12.29 23.76
N ALA A 777 17.84 -13.61 23.61
CA ALA A 777 16.47 -14.09 23.38
C ALA A 777 15.44 -13.64 24.45
N PRO A 778 15.69 -13.73 25.77
CA PRO A 778 14.70 -13.33 26.78
C PRO A 778 14.30 -11.86 26.68
N LYS A 779 15.25 -10.97 26.40
CA LYS A 779 15.01 -9.54 26.25
C LYS A 779 14.19 -9.25 24.97
N MET A 780 14.51 -9.90 23.86
CA MET A 780 13.78 -9.76 22.60
C MET A 780 12.35 -10.28 22.72
N ILE A 781 12.14 -11.43 23.38
CA ILE A 781 10.81 -11.98 23.64
C ILE A 781 9.98 -10.99 24.47
N THR A 782 10.55 -10.45 25.56
CA THR A 782 9.84 -9.50 26.42
C THR A 782 9.45 -8.24 25.65
N GLN A 783 10.39 -7.69 24.87
CA GLN A 783 10.11 -6.52 24.04
C GLN A 783 9.04 -6.81 22.97
N ALA A 784 9.11 -7.96 22.32
CA ALA A 784 8.12 -8.38 21.34
C ALA A 784 6.73 -8.58 21.97
N LYS A 785 6.65 -9.20 23.17
CA LYS A 785 5.39 -9.38 23.91
C LYS A 785 4.71 -8.03 24.19
N GLU A 786 5.46 -7.03 24.64
CA GLU A 786 4.91 -5.70 24.93
C GLU A 786 4.31 -5.01 23.69
N LEU A 787 4.89 -5.26 22.51
CA LEU A 787 4.38 -4.71 21.26
C LEU A 787 3.11 -5.42 20.76
N VAL A 788 3.02 -6.72 20.99
CA VAL A 788 1.98 -7.58 20.44
C VAL A 788 0.75 -7.68 21.35
N LYS A 789 0.88 -7.40 22.66
CA LYS A 789 -0.20 -7.61 23.65
C LYS A 789 -1.52 -6.91 23.34
N GLU A 790 -1.50 -5.79 22.62
CA GLU A 790 -2.70 -5.07 22.21
C GLU A 790 -3.47 -5.81 21.10
N TYR A 791 -2.77 -6.57 20.26
CA TYR A 791 -3.30 -7.24 19.07
C TYR A 791 -3.60 -8.72 19.28
N LEU A 792 -2.91 -9.34 20.23
CA LEU A 792 -3.07 -10.76 20.58
C LEU A 792 -3.46 -10.88 22.07
N PRO A 793 -4.76 -10.83 22.41
CA PRO A 793 -5.21 -10.92 23.81
C PRO A 793 -4.71 -12.18 24.49
N GLY A 794 -4.19 -12.05 25.72
CA GLY A 794 -3.64 -13.18 26.50
C GLY A 794 -2.34 -13.75 25.92
N ILE A 795 -1.48 -12.90 25.38
CA ILE A 795 -0.18 -13.25 24.81
C ILE A 795 0.75 -13.98 25.80
N GLU A 796 0.52 -13.84 27.10
CA GLU A 796 1.25 -14.55 28.16
C GLU A 796 1.13 -16.06 28.05
N TYR A 797 0.05 -16.55 27.43
CA TYR A 797 -0.22 -17.97 27.18
C TYR A 797 0.11 -18.41 25.75
N ALA A 798 0.69 -17.50 24.93
CA ALA A 798 1.03 -17.82 23.55
C ALA A 798 2.28 -18.70 23.47
N GLU A 799 2.27 -19.65 22.54
CA GLU A 799 3.49 -20.35 22.13
C GLU A 799 4.44 -19.36 21.47
N VAL A 800 5.72 -19.42 21.83
CA VAL A 800 6.75 -18.51 21.29
C VAL A 800 7.75 -19.33 20.50
N ARG A 801 8.02 -18.92 19.26
CA ARG A 801 9.09 -19.46 18.42
C ARG A 801 10.05 -18.34 18.01
N ILE A 802 11.32 -18.66 17.93
CA ILE A 802 12.35 -17.74 17.44
C ILE A 802 12.98 -18.38 16.22
N THR A 803 12.98 -17.65 15.12
CA THR A 803 13.60 -18.10 13.87
C THR A 803 14.63 -17.06 13.40
N GLN A 804 15.70 -17.52 12.80
CA GLN A 804 16.68 -16.67 12.17
C GLN A 804 16.45 -16.66 10.66
N GLN A 805 16.34 -15.47 10.07
CA GLN A 805 16.23 -15.31 8.62
C GLN A 805 17.57 -15.58 7.95
N GLN A 806 17.58 -16.51 6.98
CA GLN A 806 18.76 -16.86 6.19
C GLN A 806 18.50 -16.62 4.70
N VAL A 807 19.46 -16.03 4.02
CA VAL A 807 19.40 -15.87 2.54
C VAL A 807 19.60 -17.25 1.90
N ARG A 808 18.62 -17.70 1.11
CA ARG A 808 18.82 -18.87 0.24
C ARG A 808 19.87 -18.54 -0.82
N GLN A 809 21.01 -19.21 -0.77
CA GLN A 809 21.98 -19.20 -1.87
C GLN A 809 21.42 -20.04 -3.03
N GLY A 810 20.57 -19.45 -3.85
CA GLY A 810 20.18 -20.06 -5.14
C GLY A 810 21.25 -19.82 -6.20
N LYS A 811 21.46 -20.81 -7.09
CA LYS A 811 22.48 -20.79 -8.16
C LYS A 811 22.33 -19.70 -9.24
N SER A 812 21.44 -18.74 -9.11
CA SER A 812 21.28 -17.62 -10.04
C SER A 812 21.24 -16.27 -9.32
N PHE A 813 22.33 -15.92 -8.66
CA PHE A 813 22.57 -14.51 -8.35
C PHE A 813 23.36 -13.92 -9.54
N SER A 814 22.71 -13.07 -10.33
CA SER A 814 23.43 -12.17 -11.20
C SER A 814 24.31 -11.31 -10.31
N THR A 815 25.60 -11.48 -10.43
CA THR A 815 26.58 -10.52 -9.94
C THR A 815 26.24 -9.18 -10.57
N GLY A 816 25.82 -8.22 -9.72
CA GLY A 816 25.79 -6.82 -10.13
C GLY A 816 27.21 -6.46 -10.61
N SER A 817 27.32 -5.49 -11.51
CA SER A 817 28.56 -5.04 -12.14
C SER A 817 29.72 -4.71 -11.20
N ASP A 818 29.51 -4.72 -9.89
CA ASP A 818 30.49 -4.32 -8.88
C ASP A 818 31.08 -5.45 -8.02
N GLY A 819 30.80 -6.71 -8.26
CA GLY A 819 31.41 -7.84 -7.54
C GLY A 819 31.22 -7.85 -5.99
N LYS A 820 30.43 -6.96 -5.43
CA LYS A 820 30.18 -6.88 -3.98
C LYS A 820 29.14 -7.91 -3.57
N LYS A 821 29.56 -8.87 -2.75
CA LYS A 821 28.64 -9.75 -2.00
C LYS A 821 27.87 -8.89 -1.00
N TYR A 822 26.59 -8.65 -1.25
CA TYR A 822 25.72 -8.04 -0.25
C TYR A 822 25.52 -9.04 0.91
N GLN A 823 26.11 -8.78 2.05
CA GLN A 823 25.75 -9.43 3.30
C GLN A 823 24.43 -8.84 3.76
N HIS A 824 23.34 -9.64 3.68
CA HIS A 824 22.07 -9.22 4.29
C HIS A 824 22.25 -9.22 5.81
N PRO A 825 21.70 -8.20 6.51
CA PRO A 825 21.78 -8.16 7.96
C PRO A 825 21.06 -9.38 8.56
N ASP A 826 21.70 -10.04 9.51
CA ASP A 826 21.04 -11.10 10.28
C ASP A 826 19.84 -10.54 11.02
N ARG A 827 18.68 -11.14 10.79
CA ARG A 827 17.41 -10.77 11.43
C ARG A 827 16.85 -11.96 12.19
N VAL A 828 16.15 -11.63 13.26
CA VAL A 828 15.48 -12.61 14.11
C VAL A 828 13.98 -12.33 14.05
N VAL A 829 13.19 -13.38 13.86
CA VAL A 829 11.73 -13.31 13.93
C VAL A 829 11.27 -13.98 15.22
N VAL A 830 10.56 -13.23 16.04
CA VAL A 830 9.86 -13.76 17.24
C VAL A 830 8.41 -13.95 16.85
N SER A 831 7.97 -15.18 16.77
CA SER A 831 6.60 -15.57 16.39
C SER A 831 5.82 -15.99 17.62
N PHE A 832 4.61 -15.45 17.75
CA PHE A 832 3.65 -15.82 18.78
C PHE A 832 2.48 -16.51 18.12
N SER A 833 2.04 -17.63 18.69
CA SER A 833 0.89 -18.41 18.26
C SER A 833 -0.03 -18.66 19.44
N LYS A 834 -1.30 -18.30 19.31
CA LYS A 834 -2.29 -18.52 20.36
C LYS A 834 -3.56 -19.14 19.81
N GLN A 835 -4.06 -20.15 20.50
CA GLN A 835 -5.36 -20.75 20.22
C GLN A 835 -6.46 -20.07 21.04
N PHE A 836 -7.57 -19.78 20.37
CA PHE A 836 -8.82 -19.32 20.98
C PHE A 836 -9.89 -20.36 20.68
N ARG A 837 -10.66 -20.72 21.68
CA ARG A 837 -11.84 -21.56 21.47
C ARG A 837 -13.06 -20.66 21.38
N GLN A 838 -13.74 -20.71 20.24
CA GLN A 838 -14.95 -19.94 20.00
C GLN A 838 -16.07 -20.91 19.58
N SER A 839 -17.09 -21.03 20.41
CA SER A 839 -18.11 -22.07 20.27
C SER A 839 -17.45 -23.47 20.25
N GLU A 840 -17.65 -24.26 19.21
CA GLU A 840 -17.04 -25.58 19.04
C GLU A 840 -15.77 -25.57 18.17
N LYS A 841 -15.38 -24.38 17.65
CA LYS A 841 -14.24 -24.21 16.71
C LYS A 841 -13.03 -23.62 17.41
N THR A 842 -11.85 -24.06 16.97
CA THR A 842 -10.57 -23.52 17.44
C THR A 842 -10.02 -22.54 16.40
N HIS A 843 -9.81 -21.31 16.82
CA HIS A 843 -9.15 -20.28 16.04
C HIS A 843 -7.73 -20.08 16.54
N ARG A 844 -6.75 -20.00 15.62
CA ARG A 844 -5.37 -19.73 15.97
C ARG A 844 -4.94 -18.41 15.36
N GLN A 845 -4.45 -17.50 16.20
CA GLN A 845 -3.89 -16.22 15.79
C GLN A 845 -2.38 -16.23 15.89
N TYR A 846 -1.75 -15.50 14.99
CA TYR A 846 -0.29 -15.37 14.91
C TYR A 846 0.11 -13.89 14.95
N ALA A 847 1.23 -13.62 15.61
CA ALA A 847 1.90 -12.33 15.51
C ALA A 847 3.40 -12.58 15.34
N ARG A 848 4.01 -11.88 14.40
CA ARG A 848 5.41 -12.05 14.04
C ARG A 848 6.14 -10.71 14.14
N VAL A 849 7.20 -10.66 14.95
CA VAL A 849 8.01 -9.48 15.18
C VAL A 849 9.40 -9.71 14.61
N THR A 850 9.73 -9.04 13.53
CA THR A 850 11.08 -9.09 12.95
C THR A 850 11.96 -8.03 13.58
N MET A 851 13.10 -8.45 14.11
CA MET A 851 14.09 -7.60 14.79
C MET A 851 15.48 -7.77 14.19
N ASP A 852 16.33 -6.74 14.34
CA ASP A 852 17.77 -6.89 14.11
C ASP A 852 18.47 -7.55 15.32
N LYS A 853 19.78 -7.82 15.20
CA LYS A 853 20.60 -8.43 16.27
C LYS A 853 20.65 -7.60 17.56
N GLN A 854 20.39 -6.30 17.47
CA GLN A 854 20.36 -5.37 18.60
C GLN A 854 18.97 -5.31 19.27
N GLY A 855 17.98 -6.05 18.76
CA GLY A 855 16.61 -6.06 19.25
C GLY A 855 15.75 -4.89 18.74
N LYS A 856 16.20 -4.14 17.72
CA LYS A 856 15.40 -3.11 17.08
C LYS A 856 14.31 -3.75 16.23
N VAL A 857 13.07 -3.36 16.45
CA VAL A 857 11.92 -3.84 15.68
C VAL A 857 11.95 -3.26 14.27
N ILE A 858 11.88 -4.14 13.29
CA ILE A 858 11.86 -3.79 11.86
C ILE A 858 10.43 -3.89 11.31
N LYS A 859 9.71 -4.95 11.69
CA LYS A 859 8.39 -5.28 11.14
C LYS A 859 7.55 -5.97 12.21
N LEU A 860 6.25 -5.65 12.25
CA LEU A 860 5.24 -6.36 13.03
C LEU A 860 4.11 -6.77 12.09
N ALA A 861 3.89 -8.06 11.95
CA ALA A 861 2.82 -8.67 11.16
C ALA A 861 1.90 -9.47 12.07
N VAL A 862 0.58 -9.36 11.86
CA VAL A 862 -0.44 -10.09 12.64
C VAL A 862 -1.42 -10.75 11.67
N SER A 863 -1.86 -11.98 12.01
CA SER A 863 -2.84 -12.73 11.20
C SER A 863 -4.23 -12.06 11.23
N ARG A 864 -4.93 -12.18 10.13
CA ARG A 864 -6.28 -11.63 9.92
C ARG A 864 -7.39 -12.62 10.26
#